data_a753cbe915e7a7e568865df5fb917796
#
_entry.id   a753cbe915e7a7e568865df5fb917796
#
_cell.length_a   1.000
_cell.length_b   1.000
_cell.length_c   1.000
_cell.angle_alpha   90.00
_cell.angle_beta   90.00
_cell.angle_gamma   90.00
#
_symmetry.space_group_name_H-M   'P 1'
#
loop_
_entity.id
_entity.type
_entity.pdbx_description
1 polymer ?
#
loop_
_entity_poly.entity_id
_entity_poly.type
_entity_poly.pdbx_seq_one_letter_code
_entity_poly.pdbx_strand_id
1 'polypeptide(L)'
;MARKTPIARYRNIGICAHVDAGKTTTTERVLFYTGMSHKLGEVHNGAATMDWMEQERGITITSAATTCFWSGMRQQFEQHRINIIDTPGHVDFTVEVERSLRVLDGAVVVLCGSSGVQPQTETVWRQANKYEVPRIVFVNKMDRTGASYTKVIDQLKQRLGAIPVPLQMTIGAEEEFRGVVDLIKMKAILWSEEDQGMTCDYAEIPEAMQAQCETMREFLVESAAESSDELMDKYLEGVELTEEEIVAGIRKRTLANEIVPVVGGSAFKNKGVQAMLDAVVQYLPSPEEVKAIEGTLDDKDLTPATREADDDAPFAALAFKIATDPFVGTLTFFRVYSGRLETGTAVYNSVKMKKERVGRMVQMHANDRQEIKEVLAGDIAAAIGLKDVTTGDTLCAIDNVIILERIEFPEPVISVAVEPRSKPDQERMGIALGKLAQEDPSFRVKTDEETGQTIISGMGELHLDILVDRMRREFNVDANIGKPQVAYREAITATTEIEGKFIRQSGGRGQYGHVWVKFEPGADANAEGLEFVNEIVGGTVPREYIPAIEKGIAEQMQNGVLAGYPLLGLKATLYDGSFHDVDSNEMAFKVAASMATKKLAQQGGAQLLEPIMKVEVVTPEENMGDVVGDLNRRRGMILGMDDNASGKVVDAEVPLGEMFGYATDLRSATQGRATFTMEFERYAPAPKNVADEIIAKNQG
;
A
#
# COMPACT_ATOMS: atom_id res chain seq x y z
N MET A 1 26.77 18.81 -12.86
CA MET A 1 26.30 20.21 -13.02
C MET A 1 25.63 20.66 -11.73
N ALA A 2 25.58 21.97 -11.43
CA ALA A 2 24.81 22.42 -10.26
C ALA A 2 23.32 22.11 -10.44
N ARG A 3 22.63 21.70 -9.37
CA ARG A 3 21.18 21.49 -9.35
C ARG A 3 20.42 22.69 -9.94
N LYS A 4 19.45 22.45 -10.80
CA LYS A 4 18.57 23.53 -11.31
C LYS A 4 17.60 24.01 -10.22
N THR A 5 17.07 23.09 -9.42
CA THR A 5 16.19 23.37 -8.28
C THR A 5 16.85 22.84 -7.02
N PRO A 6 17.10 23.68 -5.98
CA PRO A 6 17.63 23.20 -4.70
C PRO A 6 16.74 22.09 -4.09
N ILE A 7 17.35 21.11 -3.41
CA ILE A 7 16.63 19.97 -2.82
C ILE A 7 15.58 20.42 -1.79
N ALA A 8 15.85 21.50 -1.06
CA ALA A 8 14.90 22.12 -0.13
C ALA A 8 13.56 22.54 -0.81
N ARG A 9 13.57 22.73 -2.13
CA ARG A 9 12.39 23.07 -2.93
C ARG A 9 11.76 21.87 -3.65
N TYR A 10 12.15 20.65 -3.29
CA TYR A 10 11.50 19.45 -3.77
C TYR A 10 10.33 19.07 -2.85
N ARG A 11 9.28 18.52 -3.44
CA ARG A 11 8.16 17.89 -2.73
C ARG A 11 7.84 16.58 -3.43
N ASN A 12 8.13 15.48 -2.78
CA ASN A 12 7.76 14.14 -3.26
C ASN A 12 6.47 13.74 -2.54
N ILE A 13 5.35 13.89 -3.21
CA ILE A 13 4.03 13.73 -2.60
C ILE A 13 3.22 12.62 -3.25
N GLY A 14 2.40 11.95 -2.43
CA GLY A 14 1.35 11.06 -2.89
C GLY A 14 -0.02 11.73 -2.81
N ILE A 15 -0.86 11.47 -3.81
CA ILE A 15 -2.27 11.79 -3.74
C ILE A 15 -3.03 10.52 -3.40
N CYS A 16 -3.55 10.45 -2.17
CA CYS A 16 -4.27 9.31 -1.63
C CYS A 16 -5.76 9.65 -1.47
N ALA A 17 -6.64 8.72 -1.79
CA ALA A 17 -8.08 8.94 -1.67
C ALA A 17 -8.83 7.61 -1.66
N HIS A 18 -10.02 7.59 -1.05
CA HIS A 18 -10.95 6.50 -1.30
C HIS A 18 -11.55 6.60 -2.72
N VAL A 19 -12.16 5.52 -3.17
CA VAL A 19 -12.85 5.48 -4.47
C VAL A 19 -13.89 6.60 -4.55
N ASP A 20 -13.98 7.26 -5.67
CA ASP A 20 -14.89 8.39 -5.92
C ASP A 20 -14.67 9.66 -5.07
N ALA A 21 -13.57 9.81 -4.33
CA ALA A 21 -13.27 11.09 -3.67
C ALA A 21 -12.89 12.21 -4.65
N GLY A 22 -12.62 11.88 -5.90
CA GLY A 22 -12.21 12.81 -6.95
C GLY A 22 -10.68 12.97 -7.06
N LYS A 23 -9.94 11.92 -6.72
CA LYS A 23 -8.49 11.87 -6.83
C LYS A 23 -8.01 12.24 -8.24
N THR A 24 -8.45 11.50 -9.25
CA THR A 24 -8.07 11.72 -10.65
C THR A 24 -8.39 13.13 -11.12
N THR A 25 -9.60 13.65 -10.79
CA THR A 25 -9.96 15.03 -11.09
C THR A 25 -9.00 16.03 -10.43
N THR A 26 -8.59 15.77 -9.18
CA THR A 26 -7.64 16.62 -8.47
C THR A 26 -6.28 16.58 -9.15
N THR A 27 -5.77 15.41 -9.49
CA THR A 27 -4.49 15.23 -10.21
C THR A 27 -4.51 15.94 -11.57
N GLU A 28 -5.57 15.79 -12.34
CA GLU A 28 -5.73 16.46 -13.64
C GLU A 28 -5.74 18.00 -13.50
N ARG A 29 -6.37 18.53 -12.43
CA ARG A 29 -6.34 19.98 -12.15
C ARG A 29 -4.95 20.45 -11.73
N VAL A 30 -4.22 19.65 -10.96
CA VAL A 30 -2.81 19.95 -10.63
C VAL A 30 -1.97 20.04 -11.90
N LEU A 31 -2.09 19.08 -12.82
CA LEU A 31 -1.36 19.07 -14.09
C LEU A 31 -1.73 20.28 -14.96
N PHE A 32 -2.99 20.67 -14.96
CA PHE A 32 -3.45 21.85 -15.70
C PHE A 32 -2.86 23.15 -15.12
N TYR A 33 -2.99 23.39 -13.81
CA TYR A 33 -2.51 24.62 -13.17
C TYR A 33 -0.99 24.75 -13.15
N THR A 34 -0.27 23.64 -13.21
CA THR A 34 1.20 23.61 -13.33
C THR A 34 1.71 23.70 -14.78
N GLY A 35 0.78 23.80 -15.76
CA GLY A 35 1.13 23.94 -17.17
C GLY A 35 1.61 22.66 -17.85
N MET A 36 1.46 21.49 -17.17
CA MET A 36 1.84 20.19 -17.72
C MET A 36 0.78 19.64 -18.69
N SER A 37 -0.45 20.10 -18.59
CA SER A 37 -1.55 19.79 -19.51
C SER A 37 -2.16 21.09 -20.07
N HIS A 38 -2.44 21.11 -21.37
CA HIS A 38 -3.10 22.24 -22.02
C HIS A 38 -4.62 22.15 -22.04
N LYS A 39 -5.19 21.03 -21.59
CA LYS A 39 -6.64 20.79 -21.54
C LYS A 39 -7.00 20.24 -20.19
N LEU A 40 -8.18 20.62 -19.71
CA LEU A 40 -8.78 19.97 -18.54
C LEU A 40 -9.22 18.56 -18.94
N GLY A 41 -8.56 17.55 -18.38
CA GLY A 41 -8.95 16.15 -18.51
C GLY A 41 -10.19 15.85 -17.67
N GLU A 42 -11.15 15.13 -18.25
CA GLU A 42 -12.30 14.56 -17.54
C GLU A 42 -12.37 13.07 -17.80
N VAL A 43 -12.56 12.30 -16.73
CA VAL A 43 -12.63 10.82 -16.80
C VAL A 43 -13.74 10.36 -17.75
N HIS A 44 -14.92 10.99 -17.66
CA HIS A 44 -16.07 10.63 -18.49
C HIS A 44 -15.91 10.95 -19.98
N ASN A 45 -15.03 11.87 -20.34
CA ASN A 45 -14.77 12.27 -21.71
C ASN A 45 -13.55 11.57 -22.34
N GLY A 46 -12.89 10.65 -21.61
CA GLY A 46 -11.70 9.93 -22.06
C GLY A 46 -10.46 10.82 -22.28
N ALA A 47 -10.47 12.05 -21.75
CA ALA A 47 -9.40 13.02 -21.94
C ALA A 47 -8.42 13.05 -20.75
N ALA A 48 -8.69 12.28 -19.69
CA ALA A 48 -7.82 12.20 -18.52
C ALA A 48 -6.51 11.46 -18.84
N THR A 49 -5.44 11.86 -18.16
CA THR A 49 -4.12 11.21 -18.24
C THR A 49 -4.12 9.92 -17.42
N MET A 50 -4.88 8.95 -17.86
CA MET A 50 -5.07 7.65 -17.22
C MET A 50 -4.78 6.50 -18.16
N ASP A 51 -4.44 5.35 -17.62
CA ASP A 51 -4.39 4.10 -18.37
C ASP A 51 -5.79 3.76 -18.93
N TRP A 52 -5.86 3.04 -20.05
CA TRP A 52 -7.12 2.68 -20.70
C TRP A 52 -8.07 1.90 -19.78
N MET A 53 -7.53 1.06 -18.87
CA MET A 53 -8.33 0.34 -17.89
C MET A 53 -8.90 1.25 -16.80
N GLU A 54 -8.16 2.24 -16.40
CA GLU A 54 -8.60 3.24 -15.45
C GLU A 54 -9.72 4.10 -16.04
N GLN A 55 -9.62 4.45 -17.33
CA GLN A 55 -10.66 5.17 -18.05
C GLN A 55 -11.97 4.38 -18.12
N GLU A 56 -11.91 3.08 -18.44
CA GLU A 56 -13.11 2.24 -18.53
C GLU A 56 -13.77 1.98 -17.18
N ARG A 57 -12.98 1.78 -16.12
CA ARG A 57 -13.47 1.40 -14.79
C ARG A 57 -13.70 2.57 -13.85
N GLY A 58 -13.16 3.74 -14.18
CA GLY A 58 -13.28 4.96 -13.38
C GLY A 58 -12.50 4.96 -12.07
N ILE A 59 -11.59 3.99 -11.88
CA ILE A 59 -10.76 3.85 -10.67
C ILE A 59 -9.28 3.85 -11.06
N THR A 60 -8.41 4.44 -10.23
CA THR A 60 -6.95 4.33 -10.41
C THR A 60 -6.51 2.94 -10.01
N ILE A 61 -5.83 2.25 -10.92
CA ILE A 61 -5.36 0.87 -10.76
C ILE A 61 -3.86 0.85 -10.48
N THR A 62 -3.10 1.64 -11.25
CA THR A 62 -1.65 1.70 -11.16
C THR A 62 -1.17 3.07 -10.70
N SER A 63 -0.14 3.12 -9.87
CA SER A 63 0.48 4.38 -9.46
C SER A 63 1.21 5.03 -10.65
N ALA A 64 0.94 6.30 -10.92
CA ALA A 64 1.64 7.10 -11.91
C ALA A 64 2.56 8.10 -11.23
N ALA A 65 3.80 8.25 -11.71
CA ALA A 65 4.73 9.26 -11.21
C ALA A 65 4.86 10.39 -12.23
N THR A 66 4.59 11.62 -11.80
CA THR A 66 4.65 12.80 -12.68
C THR A 66 5.38 13.93 -11.96
N THR A 67 6.22 14.67 -12.69
CA THR A 67 6.91 15.85 -12.19
C THR A 67 6.25 17.12 -12.72
N CYS A 68 5.99 18.08 -11.84
CA CYS A 68 5.49 19.39 -12.18
C CYS A 68 6.20 20.50 -11.37
N PHE A 69 5.93 21.76 -11.70
CA PHE A 69 6.56 22.91 -11.08
C PHE A 69 5.51 23.89 -10.59
N TRP A 70 5.70 24.45 -9.39
CA TRP A 70 4.78 25.39 -8.79
C TRP A 70 5.50 26.56 -8.14
N SER A 71 4.97 27.77 -8.31
CA SER A 71 5.51 29.01 -7.73
C SER A 71 4.47 29.77 -6.88
N GLY A 72 3.32 29.13 -6.60
CA GLY A 72 2.21 29.74 -5.86
C GLY A 72 1.13 30.33 -6.76
N MET A 73 -0.09 30.44 -6.22
CA MET A 73 -1.25 31.04 -6.91
C MET A 73 -0.98 32.47 -7.44
N ARG A 74 -0.12 33.21 -6.76
CA ARG A 74 0.29 34.58 -7.07
C ARG A 74 1.78 34.74 -7.33
N GLN A 75 2.46 33.67 -7.69
CA GLN A 75 3.92 33.64 -7.90
C GLN A 75 4.71 34.10 -6.66
N GLN A 76 4.16 33.85 -5.46
CA GLN A 76 4.74 34.27 -4.18
C GLN A 76 5.89 33.38 -3.70
N PHE A 77 6.05 32.19 -4.28
CA PHE A 77 7.13 31.27 -3.96
C PHE A 77 8.17 31.22 -5.08
N GLU A 78 9.40 30.98 -4.71
CA GLU A 78 10.37 30.49 -5.69
C GLU A 78 9.92 29.15 -6.25
N GLN A 79 10.30 28.83 -7.47
CA GLN A 79 9.84 27.64 -8.15
C GLN A 79 10.19 26.36 -7.36
N HIS A 80 9.17 25.62 -6.97
CA HIS A 80 9.27 24.30 -6.36
C HIS A 80 9.07 23.23 -7.41
N ARG A 81 9.82 22.13 -7.27
CA ARG A 81 9.62 20.91 -8.05
C ARG A 81 8.77 19.94 -7.23
N ILE A 82 7.65 19.57 -7.78
CA ILE A 82 6.71 18.62 -7.14
C ILE A 82 6.69 17.33 -7.96
N ASN A 83 7.12 16.25 -7.34
CA ASN A 83 6.96 14.91 -7.90
C ASN A 83 5.71 14.29 -7.26
N ILE A 84 4.74 13.96 -8.08
CA ILE A 84 3.45 13.41 -7.65
C ILE A 84 3.44 11.94 -7.97
N ILE A 85 3.14 11.11 -6.99
CA ILE A 85 2.79 9.70 -7.18
C ILE A 85 1.30 9.56 -6.92
N ASP A 86 0.54 9.27 -7.97
CA ASP A 86 -0.89 9.01 -7.87
C ASP A 86 -1.10 7.57 -7.40
N THR A 87 -1.77 7.37 -6.26
CA THR A 87 -1.93 6.05 -5.63
C THR A 87 -3.32 5.48 -5.90
N PRO A 88 -3.47 4.15 -6.09
CA PRO A 88 -4.79 3.54 -6.17
C PRO A 88 -5.63 3.82 -4.93
N GLY A 89 -6.96 3.87 -5.12
CA GLY A 89 -7.90 4.07 -4.01
C GLY A 89 -8.66 2.81 -3.61
N HIS A 90 -8.48 1.68 -4.29
CA HIS A 90 -9.21 0.45 -4.05
C HIS A 90 -8.39 -0.52 -3.16
N VAL A 91 -9.08 -1.22 -2.26
CA VAL A 91 -8.44 -2.12 -1.28
C VAL A 91 -7.67 -3.30 -1.90
N ASP A 92 -8.09 -3.78 -3.06
CA ASP A 92 -7.37 -4.85 -3.77
C ASP A 92 -5.97 -4.41 -4.23
N PHE A 93 -5.70 -3.09 -4.23
CA PHE A 93 -4.43 -2.48 -4.60
C PHE A 93 -3.68 -1.86 -3.40
N THR A 94 -3.93 -2.36 -2.19
CA THR A 94 -3.28 -1.88 -0.96
C THR A 94 -1.77 -1.91 -1.05
N VAL A 95 -1.22 -2.91 -1.75
CA VAL A 95 0.22 -3.05 -2.01
C VAL A 95 0.78 -1.89 -2.84
N GLU A 96 0.03 -1.42 -3.83
CA GLU A 96 0.42 -0.24 -4.63
C GLU A 96 0.45 1.03 -3.76
N VAL A 97 -0.50 1.17 -2.84
CA VAL A 97 -0.54 2.28 -1.88
C VAL A 97 0.66 2.21 -0.95
N GLU A 98 0.96 1.05 -0.40
CA GLU A 98 2.08 0.84 0.53
C GLU A 98 3.43 1.12 -0.14
N ARG A 99 3.63 0.63 -1.38
CA ARG A 99 4.81 0.94 -2.19
C ARG A 99 5.00 2.44 -2.41
N SER A 100 3.90 3.11 -2.72
CA SER A 100 3.92 4.56 -2.95
C SER A 100 4.26 5.31 -1.67
N LEU A 101 3.58 5.01 -0.56
CA LEU A 101 3.82 5.66 0.74
C LEU A 101 5.26 5.50 1.22
N ARG A 102 5.90 4.37 0.93
CA ARG A 102 7.30 4.10 1.32
C ARG A 102 8.30 5.06 0.66
N VAL A 103 7.99 5.59 -0.50
CA VAL A 103 8.89 6.46 -1.28
C VAL A 103 8.48 7.94 -1.27
N LEU A 104 7.41 8.28 -0.54
CA LEU A 104 6.91 9.64 -0.40
C LEU A 104 7.54 10.35 0.80
N ASP A 105 7.69 11.66 0.67
CA ASP A 105 8.06 12.54 1.79
C ASP A 105 6.82 13.12 2.47
N GLY A 106 5.73 13.28 1.73
CA GLY A 106 4.46 13.78 2.24
C GLY A 106 3.27 13.25 1.44
N ALA A 107 2.07 13.43 1.95
CA ALA A 107 0.85 12.99 1.29
C ALA A 107 -0.25 14.06 1.30
N VAL A 108 -1.05 14.07 0.23
CA VAL A 108 -2.32 14.78 0.15
C VAL A 108 -3.44 13.74 0.21
N VAL A 109 -4.21 13.75 1.29
CA VAL A 109 -5.36 12.87 1.46
C VAL A 109 -6.61 13.60 0.98
N VAL A 110 -7.18 13.14 -0.13
CA VAL A 110 -8.40 13.73 -0.72
C VAL A 110 -9.62 13.02 -0.15
N LEU A 111 -10.48 13.77 0.53
CA LEU A 111 -11.72 13.29 1.10
C LEU A 111 -12.92 13.90 0.37
N CYS A 112 -14.01 13.15 0.26
CA CYS A 112 -15.25 13.67 -0.29
C CYS A 112 -16.02 14.44 0.79
N GLY A 113 -16.45 15.67 0.51
CA GLY A 113 -17.20 16.52 1.45
C GLY A 113 -18.54 15.91 1.89
N SER A 114 -19.17 15.08 1.05
CA SER A 114 -20.43 14.39 1.38
C SER A 114 -20.22 13.06 2.11
N SER A 115 -19.28 12.23 1.64
CA SER A 115 -19.02 10.88 2.21
C SER A 115 -18.11 10.92 3.44
N GLY A 116 -17.18 11.89 3.50
CA GLY A 116 -16.23 12.02 4.60
C GLY A 116 -15.16 10.92 4.64
N VAL A 117 -14.84 10.48 5.85
CA VAL A 117 -13.88 9.39 6.10
C VAL A 117 -14.53 8.05 5.83
N GLN A 118 -13.93 7.25 4.97
CA GLN A 118 -14.36 5.89 4.62
C GLN A 118 -13.31 4.86 5.07
N PRO A 119 -13.60 3.55 5.13
CA PRO A 119 -12.67 2.51 5.59
C PRO A 119 -11.37 2.49 4.79
N GLN A 120 -11.46 2.68 3.48
CA GLN A 120 -10.27 2.81 2.63
C GLN A 120 -9.38 3.96 3.08
N THR A 121 -9.99 5.07 3.54
CA THR A 121 -9.25 6.18 4.14
C THR A 121 -8.53 5.73 5.41
N GLU A 122 -9.19 4.95 6.27
CA GLU A 122 -8.60 4.43 7.51
C GLU A 122 -7.38 3.53 7.24
N THR A 123 -7.49 2.66 6.23
CA THR A 123 -6.39 1.78 5.82
C THR A 123 -5.20 2.58 5.31
N VAL A 124 -5.41 3.52 4.39
CA VAL A 124 -4.34 4.40 3.88
C VAL A 124 -3.75 5.25 5.01
N TRP A 125 -4.59 5.70 5.95
CA TRP A 125 -4.15 6.49 7.11
C TRP A 125 -3.27 5.69 8.05
N ARG A 126 -3.62 4.43 8.35
CA ARG A 126 -2.78 3.50 9.13
C ARG A 126 -1.42 3.27 8.47
N GLN A 127 -1.41 3.03 7.16
CA GLN A 127 -0.17 2.86 6.39
C GLN A 127 0.69 4.12 6.41
N ALA A 128 0.07 5.30 6.25
CA ALA A 128 0.79 6.57 6.35
C ALA A 128 1.35 6.83 7.77
N ASN A 129 0.66 6.35 8.81
CA ASN A 129 1.20 6.36 10.18
C ASN A 129 2.38 5.40 10.35
N LYS A 130 2.30 4.19 9.79
CA LYS A 130 3.37 3.18 9.82
C LYS A 130 4.68 3.75 9.24
N TYR A 131 4.59 4.52 8.17
CA TYR A 131 5.75 5.12 7.50
C TYR A 131 6.04 6.57 7.95
N GLU A 132 5.38 7.05 8.99
CA GLU A 132 5.55 8.40 9.55
C GLU A 132 5.43 9.51 8.48
N VAL A 133 4.56 9.33 7.47
CA VAL A 133 4.40 10.27 6.35
C VAL A 133 3.57 11.48 6.78
N PRO A 134 4.14 12.71 6.80
CA PRO A 134 3.40 13.93 7.03
C PRO A 134 2.34 14.15 5.95
N ARG A 135 1.18 14.69 6.33
CA ARG A 135 0.06 14.81 5.40
C ARG A 135 -0.77 16.06 5.59
N ILE A 136 -1.41 16.47 4.49
CA ILE A 136 -2.48 17.46 4.48
C ILE A 136 -3.75 16.79 3.98
N VAL A 137 -4.90 17.32 4.37
CA VAL A 137 -6.22 16.84 3.91
C VAL A 137 -6.83 17.89 2.98
N PHE A 138 -7.30 17.44 1.83
CA PHE A 138 -8.09 18.20 0.89
C PHE A 138 -9.53 17.70 0.87
N VAL A 139 -10.45 18.46 1.47
CA VAL A 139 -11.89 18.16 1.44
C VAL A 139 -12.45 18.60 0.10
N ASN A 140 -12.61 17.65 -0.80
CA ASN A 140 -13.05 17.84 -2.18
C ASN A 140 -14.56 17.66 -2.33
N LYS A 141 -15.09 18.01 -3.50
CA LYS A 141 -16.52 17.87 -3.85
C LYS A 141 -17.44 18.67 -2.92
N MET A 142 -17.00 19.84 -2.47
CA MET A 142 -17.82 20.73 -1.66
C MET A 142 -19.06 21.27 -2.39
N ASP A 143 -19.11 21.08 -3.71
CA ASP A 143 -20.24 21.39 -4.59
C ASP A 143 -21.33 20.29 -4.62
N ARG A 144 -21.09 19.12 -4.01
CA ARG A 144 -22.06 18.02 -3.99
C ARG A 144 -23.11 18.18 -2.89
N THR A 145 -24.32 17.68 -3.18
CA THR A 145 -25.40 17.58 -2.19
C THR A 145 -24.97 16.78 -0.97
N GLY A 146 -25.22 17.28 0.24
CA GLY A 146 -24.80 16.68 1.50
C GLY A 146 -23.35 16.97 1.90
N ALA A 147 -22.64 17.84 1.16
CA ALA A 147 -21.27 18.20 1.50
C ALA A 147 -21.22 19.07 2.76
N SER A 148 -20.35 18.71 3.70
CA SER A 148 -20.11 19.44 4.94
C SER A 148 -18.65 19.37 5.36
N TYR A 149 -17.99 20.52 5.33
CA TYR A 149 -16.58 20.64 5.72
C TYR A 149 -16.35 20.32 7.20
N THR A 150 -17.20 20.86 8.08
CA THR A 150 -17.11 20.65 9.53
C THR A 150 -17.33 19.19 9.92
N LYS A 151 -18.28 18.51 9.29
CA LYS A 151 -18.53 17.08 9.51
C LYS A 151 -17.29 16.22 9.16
N VAL A 152 -16.60 16.52 8.06
CA VAL A 152 -15.37 15.81 7.69
C VAL A 152 -14.26 16.03 8.72
N ILE A 153 -14.11 17.27 9.23
CA ILE A 153 -13.15 17.58 10.30
C ILE A 153 -13.47 16.77 11.57
N ASP A 154 -14.74 16.68 11.97
CA ASP A 154 -15.14 15.89 13.14
C ASP A 154 -14.87 14.38 12.93
N GLN A 155 -15.10 13.86 11.74
CA GLN A 155 -14.77 12.46 11.41
C GLN A 155 -13.26 12.18 11.44
N LEU A 156 -12.42 13.12 11.01
CA LEU A 156 -10.96 13.01 11.15
C LEU A 156 -10.55 12.85 12.62
N LYS A 157 -11.19 13.58 13.53
CA LYS A 157 -10.95 13.45 14.99
C LYS A 157 -11.44 12.12 15.53
N GLN A 158 -12.69 11.76 15.24
CA GLN A 158 -13.37 10.62 15.86
C GLN A 158 -12.93 9.27 15.30
N ARG A 159 -12.76 9.16 13.98
CA ARG A 159 -12.45 7.89 13.33
C ARG A 159 -10.95 7.64 13.16
N LEU A 160 -10.15 8.70 12.93
CA LEU A 160 -8.72 8.56 12.65
C LEU A 160 -7.84 8.97 13.84
N GLY A 161 -8.43 9.50 14.92
CA GLY A 161 -7.69 10.01 16.07
C GLY A 161 -6.74 11.16 15.71
N ALA A 162 -6.97 11.85 14.59
CA ALA A 162 -6.14 12.94 14.12
C ALA A 162 -6.46 14.25 14.86
N ILE A 163 -5.53 15.19 14.83
CA ILE A 163 -5.74 16.59 15.24
C ILE A 163 -5.79 17.44 13.97
N PRO A 164 -6.97 17.57 13.32
CA PRO A 164 -7.11 18.38 12.12
C PRO A 164 -7.09 19.87 12.48
N VAL A 165 -6.26 20.62 11.77
CA VAL A 165 -6.16 22.07 11.89
C VAL A 165 -6.64 22.71 10.58
N PRO A 166 -7.84 23.30 10.55
CA PRO A 166 -8.34 23.98 9.38
C PRO A 166 -7.49 25.20 9.06
N LEU A 167 -6.93 25.24 7.86
CA LEU A 167 -6.26 26.42 7.30
C LEU A 167 -7.28 27.35 6.63
N GLN A 168 -8.43 26.81 6.30
CA GLN A 168 -9.47 27.45 5.51
C GLN A 168 -10.85 27.08 6.04
N MET A 169 -11.82 27.96 5.76
CA MET A 169 -13.24 27.68 5.91
C MET A 169 -13.93 27.79 4.55
N THR A 170 -14.84 26.90 4.23
CA THR A 170 -15.57 26.92 2.96
C THR A 170 -16.66 27.99 2.95
N ILE A 171 -16.78 28.76 1.86
CA ILE A 171 -17.83 29.74 1.64
C ILE A 171 -18.98 29.08 0.93
N GLY A 172 -20.02 28.72 1.69
CA GLY A 172 -21.13 27.93 1.20
C GLY A 172 -20.77 26.43 1.05
N ALA A 173 -21.76 25.67 0.68
CA ALA A 173 -21.66 24.25 0.36
C ALA A 173 -22.69 23.94 -0.76
N GLU A 174 -22.54 22.76 -1.38
CA GLU A 174 -23.43 22.32 -2.47
C GLU A 174 -23.42 23.32 -3.65
N GLU A 175 -24.59 23.66 -4.18
CA GLU A 175 -24.70 24.62 -5.29
C GLU A 175 -24.24 26.04 -4.92
N GLU A 176 -24.23 26.36 -3.63
CA GLU A 176 -23.80 27.67 -3.12
C GLU A 176 -22.30 27.75 -2.81
N PHE A 177 -21.53 26.68 -3.09
CA PHE A 177 -20.09 26.69 -2.89
C PHE A 177 -19.39 27.68 -3.81
N ARG A 178 -18.83 28.77 -3.24
CA ARG A 178 -18.21 29.87 -4.00
C ARG A 178 -16.70 29.89 -3.91
N GLY A 179 -16.13 29.49 -2.79
CA GLY A 179 -14.70 29.61 -2.53
C GLY A 179 -14.37 29.25 -1.09
N VAL A 180 -13.27 29.79 -0.57
CA VAL A 180 -12.81 29.54 0.79
C VAL A 180 -12.38 30.85 1.48
N VAL A 181 -12.37 30.85 2.80
CA VAL A 181 -11.71 31.87 3.61
C VAL A 181 -10.36 31.35 4.06
N ASP A 182 -9.29 32.06 3.74
CA ASP A 182 -7.95 31.83 4.28
C ASP A 182 -7.92 32.35 5.73
N LEU A 183 -7.79 31.46 6.70
CA LEU A 183 -7.79 31.79 8.13
C LEU A 183 -6.47 32.43 8.61
N ILE A 184 -5.38 32.31 7.85
CA ILE A 184 -4.12 33.00 8.17
C ILE A 184 -4.22 34.47 7.78
N LYS A 185 -4.69 34.75 6.59
CA LYS A 185 -4.83 36.12 6.06
C LYS A 185 -6.14 36.80 6.42
N MET A 186 -7.12 36.05 6.90
CA MET A 186 -8.47 36.47 7.15
C MET A 186 -9.13 37.19 5.95
N LYS A 187 -9.03 36.48 4.79
CA LYS A 187 -9.64 36.96 3.54
C LYS A 187 -10.28 35.81 2.78
N ALA A 188 -11.38 36.14 2.10
CA ALA A 188 -12.01 35.20 1.17
C ALA A 188 -11.21 35.08 -0.10
N ILE A 189 -11.11 33.86 -0.65
CA ILE A 189 -10.52 33.53 -1.94
C ILE A 189 -11.63 33.04 -2.85
N LEU A 190 -11.84 33.73 -3.96
CA LEU A 190 -12.86 33.45 -4.97
C LEU A 190 -12.18 33.21 -6.31
N TRP A 191 -12.39 32.02 -6.91
CA TRP A 191 -11.83 31.68 -8.22
C TRP A 191 -12.74 32.10 -9.34
N SER A 192 -12.17 32.63 -10.43
CA SER A 192 -12.89 33.02 -11.63
C SER A 192 -13.42 31.80 -12.38
N GLU A 193 -14.69 31.81 -12.75
CA GLU A 193 -15.27 30.77 -13.60
C GLU A 193 -14.99 31.00 -15.09
N GLU A 194 -14.73 32.25 -15.49
CA GLU A 194 -14.48 32.63 -16.88
C GLU A 194 -13.17 32.04 -17.44
N ASP A 195 -12.15 31.87 -16.60
CA ASP A 195 -10.84 31.35 -16.96
C ASP A 195 -10.56 29.96 -16.39
N GLN A 196 -11.59 29.22 -16.03
CA GLN A 196 -11.49 27.88 -15.47
C GLN A 196 -10.69 27.84 -14.13
N GLY A 197 -10.81 28.88 -13.35
CA GLY A 197 -10.14 29.01 -12.04
C GLY A 197 -8.67 29.36 -12.12
N MET A 198 -8.15 29.82 -13.26
CA MET A 198 -6.74 30.22 -13.39
C MET A 198 -6.41 31.44 -12.54
N THR A 199 -7.35 32.35 -12.38
CA THR A 199 -7.20 33.54 -11.53
C THR A 199 -8.11 33.48 -10.30
N CYS A 200 -7.69 34.13 -9.23
CA CYS A 200 -8.47 34.26 -8.01
C CYS A 200 -8.38 35.68 -7.46
N ASP A 201 -9.48 36.12 -6.85
CA ASP A 201 -9.60 37.40 -6.17
C ASP A 201 -9.68 37.20 -4.64
N TYR A 202 -9.02 38.11 -3.91
CA TYR A 202 -9.20 38.23 -2.47
C TYR A 202 -10.32 39.21 -2.16
N ALA A 203 -11.26 38.80 -1.36
CA ALA A 203 -12.39 39.60 -0.93
C ALA A 203 -12.51 39.61 0.61
N GLU A 204 -13.36 40.49 1.12
CA GLU A 204 -13.70 40.48 2.54
C GLU A 204 -14.53 39.23 2.90
N ILE A 205 -14.37 38.78 4.15
CA ILE A 205 -15.11 37.62 4.66
C ILE A 205 -16.59 37.97 4.71
N PRO A 206 -17.50 37.09 4.23
CA PRO A 206 -18.95 37.32 4.39
C PRO A 206 -19.31 37.53 5.85
N GLU A 207 -20.11 38.57 6.14
CA GLU A 207 -20.47 38.99 7.51
C GLU A 207 -21.00 37.80 8.35
N ALA A 208 -21.83 36.96 7.73
CA ALA A 208 -22.40 35.77 8.39
C ALA A 208 -21.35 34.72 8.84
N MET A 209 -20.12 34.75 8.31
CA MET A 209 -19.07 33.83 8.63
C MET A 209 -17.97 34.42 9.52
N GLN A 210 -18.00 35.73 9.76
CA GLN A 210 -16.94 36.44 10.45
C GLN A 210 -16.63 35.82 11.82
N ALA A 211 -17.64 35.66 12.69
CA ALA A 211 -17.45 35.08 14.02
C ALA A 211 -16.92 33.64 14.00
N GLN A 212 -17.38 32.82 13.06
CA GLN A 212 -16.91 31.46 12.92
C GLN A 212 -15.45 31.41 12.43
N CYS A 213 -15.08 32.27 11.50
CA CYS A 213 -13.71 32.39 11.02
C CYS A 213 -12.76 32.88 12.12
N GLU A 214 -13.19 33.83 12.96
CA GLU A 214 -12.40 34.28 14.11
C GLU A 214 -12.14 33.17 15.11
N THR A 215 -13.17 32.40 15.48
CA THR A 215 -13.00 31.24 16.37
C THR A 215 -12.04 30.18 15.78
N MET A 216 -12.15 29.90 14.48
CA MET A 216 -11.27 28.95 13.83
C MET A 216 -9.84 29.47 13.69
N ARG A 217 -9.69 30.79 13.50
CA ARG A 217 -8.36 31.43 13.51
C ARG A 217 -7.71 31.32 14.90
N GLU A 218 -8.44 31.55 15.98
CA GLU A 218 -7.93 31.38 17.35
C GLU A 218 -7.38 29.96 17.53
N PHE A 219 -8.14 28.95 17.15
CA PHE A 219 -7.69 27.54 17.20
C PHE A 219 -6.45 27.29 16.33
N LEU A 220 -6.38 27.87 15.14
CA LEU A 220 -5.22 27.77 14.25
C LEU A 220 -3.98 28.42 14.89
N VAL A 221 -4.12 29.61 15.47
CA VAL A 221 -3.01 30.34 16.11
C VAL A 221 -2.54 29.62 17.37
N GLU A 222 -3.44 29.11 18.21
CA GLU A 222 -3.11 28.27 19.35
C GLU A 222 -2.32 27.02 18.90
N SER A 223 -2.81 26.32 17.88
CA SER A 223 -2.12 25.17 17.30
C SER A 223 -0.72 25.50 16.77
N ALA A 224 -0.52 26.69 16.23
CA ALA A 224 0.80 27.14 15.80
C ALA A 224 1.71 27.48 16.99
N ALA A 225 1.16 28.12 18.04
CA ALA A 225 1.88 28.49 19.24
C ALA A 225 2.44 27.27 19.99
N GLU A 226 1.71 26.16 20.03
CA GLU A 226 2.16 24.91 20.64
C GLU A 226 3.42 24.30 20.00
N SER A 227 3.92 24.85 18.89
CA SER A 227 5.12 24.37 18.21
C SER A 227 6.43 24.68 18.96
N SER A 228 6.45 25.70 19.83
CA SER A 228 7.61 26.09 20.63
C SER A 228 7.22 26.93 21.83
N ASP A 229 8.03 26.85 22.91
CA ASP A 229 7.84 27.63 24.12
C ASP A 229 7.81 29.15 23.84
N GLU A 230 8.66 29.61 22.92
CA GLU A 230 8.71 31.04 22.53
C GLU A 230 7.40 31.54 21.92
N LEU A 231 6.79 30.76 21.00
CA LEU A 231 5.51 31.13 20.39
C LEU A 231 4.35 30.99 21.37
N MET A 232 4.42 30.02 22.27
CA MET A 232 3.44 29.84 23.32
C MET A 232 3.47 31.00 24.33
N ASP A 233 4.65 31.46 24.72
CA ASP A 233 4.80 32.62 25.60
C ASP A 233 4.22 33.88 24.97
N LYS A 234 4.50 34.14 23.69
CA LYS A 234 3.91 35.25 22.92
C LYS A 234 2.38 35.17 22.90
N TYR A 235 1.83 33.97 22.64
CA TYR A 235 0.39 33.74 22.60
C TYR A 235 -0.27 34.01 23.95
N LEU A 236 0.31 33.52 25.04
CA LEU A 236 -0.19 33.71 26.41
C LEU A 236 -0.08 35.16 26.89
N GLU A 237 0.93 35.90 26.40
CA GLU A 237 1.08 37.35 26.69
C GLU A 237 0.10 38.22 25.86
N GLY A 238 -0.67 37.60 24.95
CA GLY A 238 -1.59 38.31 24.06
C GLY A 238 -0.90 39.05 22.92
N VAL A 239 0.32 38.70 22.59
CA VAL A 239 1.06 39.24 21.43
C VAL A 239 0.62 38.50 20.18
N GLU A 240 0.17 39.24 19.17
CA GLU A 240 -0.27 38.68 17.91
C GLU A 240 0.90 38.00 17.17
N LEU A 241 0.74 36.74 16.77
CA LEU A 241 1.71 36.03 15.94
C LEU A 241 1.65 36.52 14.48
N THR A 242 2.78 36.66 13.85
CA THR A 242 2.86 37.02 12.42
C THR A 242 2.42 35.84 11.53
N GLU A 243 2.06 36.13 10.28
CA GLU A 243 1.70 35.09 9.30
C GLU A 243 2.83 34.05 9.15
N GLU A 244 4.10 34.51 9.13
CA GLU A 244 5.29 33.67 9.01
C GLU A 244 5.45 32.76 10.23
N GLU A 245 5.22 33.27 11.45
CA GLU A 245 5.29 32.49 12.69
C GLU A 245 4.18 31.42 12.73
N ILE A 246 2.96 31.76 12.30
CA ILE A 246 1.85 30.82 12.21
C ILE A 246 2.19 29.71 11.22
N VAL A 247 2.63 30.05 10.01
CA VAL A 247 3.00 29.07 8.98
C VAL A 247 4.15 28.16 9.46
N ALA A 248 5.18 28.74 10.05
CA ALA A 248 6.32 27.97 10.58
C ALA A 248 5.90 27.02 11.72
N GLY A 249 5.02 27.48 12.62
CA GLY A 249 4.52 26.66 13.72
C GLY A 249 3.67 25.49 13.23
N ILE A 250 2.71 25.74 12.35
CA ILE A 250 1.90 24.68 11.72
C ILE A 250 2.77 23.70 10.92
N ARG A 251 3.73 24.22 10.13
CA ARG A 251 4.66 23.37 9.40
C ARG A 251 5.43 22.43 10.33
N LYS A 252 6.05 22.95 11.38
CA LYS A 252 6.85 22.18 12.33
C LYS A 252 6.05 21.01 12.93
N ARG A 253 4.85 21.27 13.37
CA ARG A 253 3.95 20.25 13.95
C ARG A 253 3.43 19.26 12.91
N THR A 254 3.20 19.71 11.67
CA THR A 254 2.83 18.83 10.55
C THR A 254 3.94 17.85 10.24
N LEU A 255 5.19 18.32 10.16
CA LEU A 255 6.36 17.48 9.91
C LEU A 255 6.61 16.47 11.05
N ALA A 256 6.24 16.83 12.28
CA ALA A 256 6.27 15.93 13.44
C ALA A 256 5.09 14.94 13.50
N ASN A 257 4.16 14.98 12.53
CA ASN A 257 2.92 14.20 12.53
C ASN A 257 1.99 14.43 13.74
N GLU A 258 2.11 15.57 14.42
CA GLU A 258 1.26 15.93 15.56
C GLU A 258 -0.11 16.45 15.11
N ILE A 259 -0.14 17.21 14.04
CA ILE A 259 -1.36 17.83 13.48
C ILE A 259 -1.49 17.56 11.99
N VAL A 260 -2.69 17.75 11.47
CA VAL A 260 -2.99 17.60 10.05
C VAL A 260 -3.68 18.85 9.53
N PRO A 261 -3.01 19.67 8.68
CA PRO A 261 -3.63 20.80 8.02
C PRO A 261 -4.77 20.39 7.11
N VAL A 262 -5.88 21.09 7.13
CA VAL A 262 -7.07 20.82 6.32
C VAL A 262 -7.41 22.01 5.44
N VAL A 263 -7.59 21.74 4.15
CA VAL A 263 -8.02 22.70 3.13
C VAL A 263 -9.26 22.17 2.40
N GLY A 264 -10.05 23.04 1.81
CA GLY A 264 -11.30 22.64 1.16
C GLY A 264 -11.42 23.16 -0.27
N GLY A 265 -12.27 22.49 -1.07
CA GLY A 265 -12.51 22.90 -2.44
C GLY A 265 -13.42 21.98 -3.23
N SER A 266 -13.48 22.23 -4.53
CA SER A 266 -14.10 21.38 -5.53
C SER A 266 -13.21 21.36 -6.77
N ALA A 267 -12.49 20.25 -6.97
CA ALA A 267 -11.65 20.07 -8.15
C ALA A 267 -12.49 20.13 -9.44
N PHE A 268 -13.71 19.57 -9.42
CA PHE A 268 -14.61 19.61 -10.57
C PHE A 268 -15.03 21.05 -10.94
N LYS A 269 -15.30 21.90 -9.95
CA LYS A 269 -15.63 23.31 -10.15
C LYS A 269 -14.39 24.21 -10.26
N ASN A 270 -13.19 23.66 -10.33
CA ASN A 270 -11.93 24.40 -10.48
C ASN A 270 -11.67 25.39 -9.30
N LYS A 271 -12.05 25.01 -8.07
CA LYS A 271 -11.94 25.87 -6.88
C LYS A 271 -11.14 25.16 -5.78
N GLY A 272 -10.10 25.79 -5.26
CA GLY A 272 -9.34 25.31 -4.09
C GLY A 272 -8.09 24.47 -4.40
N VAL A 273 -7.91 23.92 -5.61
CA VAL A 273 -6.74 23.06 -5.94
C VAL A 273 -5.42 23.82 -5.89
N GLN A 274 -5.39 25.06 -6.36
CA GLN A 274 -4.18 25.90 -6.29
C GLN A 274 -3.82 26.26 -4.84
N ALA A 275 -4.82 26.53 -3.99
CA ALA A 275 -4.59 26.73 -2.56
C ALA A 275 -4.07 25.46 -1.86
N MET A 276 -4.50 24.27 -2.31
CA MET A 276 -3.94 23.00 -1.88
C MET A 276 -2.47 22.87 -2.30
N LEU A 277 -2.11 23.29 -3.52
CA LEU A 277 -0.71 23.29 -3.98
C LEU A 277 0.15 24.26 -3.16
N ASP A 278 -0.38 25.41 -2.79
CA ASP A 278 0.30 26.33 -1.88
C ASP A 278 0.54 25.68 -0.51
N ALA A 279 -0.46 24.96 0.02
CA ALA A 279 -0.33 24.20 1.26
C ALA A 279 0.70 23.06 1.16
N VAL A 280 0.80 22.39 0.02
CA VAL A 280 1.86 21.38 -0.24
C VAL A 280 3.23 22.01 -0.11
N VAL A 281 3.46 23.17 -0.73
CA VAL A 281 4.74 23.88 -0.65
C VAL A 281 5.07 24.34 0.77
N GLN A 282 4.07 24.87 1.48
CA GLN A 282 4.25 25.46 2.81
C GLN A 282 4.38 24.44 3.94
N TYR A 283 3.67 23.31 3.89
CA TYR A 283 3.51 22.43 5.05
C TYR A 283 4.09 21.03 4.88
N LEU A 284 4.31 20.55 3.66
CA LEU A 284 4.94 19.24 3.44
C LEU A 284 6.46 19.34 3.32
N PRO A 285 7.19 18.28 3.72
CA PRO A 285 8.65 18.31 3.79
C PRO A 285 9.32 18.25 2.41
N SER A 286 10.55 18.74 2.39
CA SER A 286 11.54 18.40 1.36
C SER A 286 12.26 17.10 1.72
N PRO A 287 13.00 16.47 0.77
CA PRO A 287 13.79 15.27 1.07
C PRO A 287 14.87 15.45 2.15
N GLU A 288 15.30 16.69 2.43
CA GLU A 288 16.27 17.00 3.50
C GLU A 288 15.64 17.03 4.89
N GLU A 289 14.34 17.25 4.99
CA GLU A 289 13.61 17.40 6.25
C GLU A 289 13.01 16.09 6.77
N VAL A 290 13.04 15.02 5.97
CA VAL A 290 12.62 13.69 6.40
C VAL A 290 13.80 12.94 6.99
N LYS A 291 13.52 11.91 7.82
CA LYS A 291 14.56 11.03 8.35
C LYS A 291 15.41 10.46 7.23
N ALA A 292 16.73 10.37 7.48
CA ALA A 292 17.63 9.62 6.63
C ALA A 292 17.10 8.18 6.45
N ILE A 293 17.17 7.68 5.22
CA ILE A 293 16.69 6.32 4.94
C ILE A 293 17.54 5.29 5.69
N GLU A 294 16.87 4.39 6.37
CA GLU A 294 17.50 3.30 7.11
C GLU A 294 17.70 2.07 6.21
N GLY A 295 18.71 1.30 6.53
CA GLY A 295 19.05 0.07 5.84
C GLY A 295 20.12 -0.70 6.60
N THR A 296 20.64 -1.76 6.01
CA THR A 296 21.71 -2.59 6.57
C THR A 296 22.88 -2.70 5.60
N LEU A 297 24.08 -2.79 6.12
CA LEU A 297 25.25 -3.14 5.31
C LEU A 297 25.18 -4.61 4.90
N ASP A 298 25.81 -4.93 3.76
CA ASP A 298 25.97 -6.31 3.30
C ASP A 298 27.16 -6.98 4.03
N ASP A 299 27.03 -7.09 5.35
CA ASP A 299 27.99 -7.77 6.22
C ASP A 299 27.30 -8.91 6.99
N LYS A 300 28.11 -9.74 7.70
CA LYS A 300 27.57 -10.89 8.45
C LYS A 300 26.62 -10.51 9.56
N ASP A 301 26.77 -9.30 10.10
CA ASP A 301 26.02 -8.82 11.26
C ASP A 301 24.83 -7.93 10.85
N LEU A 302 24.64 -7.70 9.54
CA LEU A 302 23.62 -6.81 8.97
C LEU A 302 23.60 -5.45 9.71
N THR A 303 24.77 -4.84 9.81
CA THR A 303 24.98 -3.61 10.59
C THR A 303 24.04 -2.51 10.11
N PRO A 304 23.24 -1.88 10.99
CA PRO A 304 22.37 -0.77 10.62
C PRO A 304 23.15 0.39 10.03
N ALA A 305 22.66 0.98 8.96
CA ALA A 305 23.26 2.11 8.28
C ALA A 305 22.17 3.05 7.75
N THR A 306 22.52 4.32 7.58
CA THR A 306 21.61 5.34 7.07
C THR A 306 22.19 6.01 5.83
N ARG A 307 21.34 6.63 5.01
CA ARG A 307 21.72 7.48 3.90
C ARG A 307 20.93 8.79 3.96
N GLU A 308 21.66 9.89 4.02
CA GLU A 308 21.07 11.22 3.99
C GLU A 308 20.89 11.70 2.54
N ALA A 309 19.97 12.65 2.35
CA ALA A 309 19.65 13.21 1.04
C ALA A 309 20.73 14.23 0.60
N ASP A 310 21.90 13.75 0.25
CA ASP A 310 23.06 14.52 -0.19
C ASP A 310 23.55 14.01 -1.56
N ASP A 311 23.79 14.91 -2.51
CA ASP A 311 24.25 14.58 -3.87
C ASP A 311 25.69 14.02 -3.91
N ASP A 312 26.51 14.36 -2.93
CA ASP A 312 27.90 13.92 -2.84
C ASP A 312 28.10 12.66 -2.01
N ALA A 313 27.03 12.17 -1.37
CA ALA A 313 27.02 10.88 -0.67
C ALA A 313 27.06 9.68 -1.64
N PRO A 314 27.39 8.48 -1.18
CA PRO A 314 27.31 7.27 -2.00
C PRO A 314 25.89 7.05 -2.53
N PHE A 315 25.77 6.70 -3.81
CA PHE A 315 24.47 6.47 -4.46
C PHE A 315 23.70 5.34 -3.78
N ALA A 316 22.44 5.60 -3.44
CA ALA A 316 21.47 4.61 -3.01
C ALA A 316 20.06 5.00 -3.47
N ALA A 317 19.35 4.04 -4.05
CA ALA A 317 18.02 4.20 -4.57
C ALA A 317 17.17 2.95 -4.32
N LEU A 318 15.86 3.12 -4.20
CA LEU A 318 14.89 2.03 -4.07
C LEU A 318 14.06 1.94 -5.34
N ALA A 319 14.03 0.76 -5.96
CA ALA A 319 13.11 0.45 -7.05
C ALA A 319 11.72 0.15 -6.45
N PHE A 320 10.75 1.03 -6.69
CA PHE A 320 9.44 0.92 -6.05
C PHE A 320 8.32 0.49 -7.00
N LYS A 321 8.57 0.55 -8.32
CA LYS A 321 7.60 0.12 -9.33
C LYS A 321 8.29 -0.38 -10.59
N ILE A 322 7.77 -1.46 -11.15
CA ILE A 322 8.12 -1.95 -12.48
C ILE A 322 6.88 -1.79 -13.38
N ALA A 323 7.08 -1.35 -14.60
CA ALA A 323 6.02 -1.27 -15.61
C ALA A 323 6.53 -1.76 -16.95
N THR A 324 5.69 -2.42 -17.71
CA THR A 324 6.00 -2.84 -19.08
C THR A 324 5.42 -1.84 -20.07
N ASP A 325 6.28 -1.27 -20.88
CA ASP A 325 5.90 -0.33 -21.93
C ASP A 325 6.03 -0.99 -23.30
N PRO A 326 5.01 -0.88 -24.18
CA PRO A 326 5.03 -1.52 -25.51
C PRO A 326 6.18 -1.05 -26.42
N PHE A 327 6.69 0.17 -26.21
CA PHE A 327 7.66 0.80 -27.11
C PHE A 327 9.09 0.73 -26.59
N VAL A 328 9.28 0.87 -25.28
CA VAL A 328 10.62 0.95 -24.66
C VAL A 328 10.97 -0.27 -23.81
N GLY A 329 10.01 -1.16 -23.58
CA GLY A 329 10.19 -2.36 -22.76
C GLY A 329 9.99 -2.09 -21.29
N THR A 330 10.80 -2.72 -20.42
CA THR A 330 10.66 -2.61 -18.98
C THR A 330 11.14 -1.24 -18.48
N LEU A 331 10.28 -0.55 -17.74
CA LEU A 331 10.54 0.68 -16.99
C LEU A 331 10.67 0.32 -15.51
N THR A 332 11.79 0.64 -14.91
CA THR A 332 12.01 0.51 -13.46
C THR A 332 11.98 1.89 -12.82
N PHE A 333 10.90 2.20 -12.12
CA PHE A 333 10.79 3.44 -11.36
C PHE A 333 11.56 3.32 -10.06
N PHE A 334 12.39 4.29 -9.77
CA PHE A 334 13.19 4.32 -8.56
C PHE A 334 13.26 5.72 -7.97
N ARG A 335 13.38 5.76 -6.65
CA ARG A 335 13.66 6.98 -5.89
C ARG A 335 15.12 6.98 -5.45
N VAL A 336 15.82 8.07 -5.71
CA VAL A 336 17.18 8.31 -5.23
C VAL A 336 17.10 8.89 -3.82
N TYR A 337 17.71 8.22 -2.85
CA TYR A 337 17.78 8.70 -1.48
C TYR A 337 19.09 9.43 -1.20
N SER A 338 20.19 9.00 -1.81
CA SER A 338 21.52 9.65 -1.66
C SER A 338 22.32 9.53 -2.93
N GLY A 339 23.25 10.45 -3.09
CA GLY A 339 24.20 10.47 -4.19
C GLY A 339 23.59 10.88 -5.52
N ARG A 340 24.35 10.63 -6.57
CA ARG A 340 23.97 10.88 -7.97
C ARG A 340 24.22 9.65 -8.83
N LEU A 341 23.45 9.55 -9.90
CA LEU A 341 23.58 8.49 -10.90
C LEU A 341 23.55 9.11 -12.30
N GLU A 342 24.56 8.82 -13.11
CA GLU A 342 24.63 9.21 -14.52
C GLU A 342 24.26 8.03 -15.43
N THR A 343 23.71 8.33 -16.60
CA THR A 343 23.45 7.32 -17.63
C THR A 343 24.74 6.61 -18.04
N GLY A 344 24.66 5.30 -18.22
CA GLY A 344 25.83 4.46 -18.55
C GLY A 344 26.58 3.92 -17.35
N THR A 345 26.26 4.38 -16.13
CA THR A 345 26.90 3.90 -14.89
C THR A 345 26.43 2.49 -14.53
N ALA A 346 27.32 1.70 -13.96
CA ALA A 346 26.99 0.41 -13.34
C ALA A 346 26.61 0.64 -11.88
N VAL A 347 25.49 0.03 -11.48
CA VAL A 347 24.98 -0.01 -10.10
C VAL A 347 24.95 -1.44 -9.59
N TYR A 348 24.89 -1.60 -8.30
CA TYR A 348 24.77 -2.90 -7.64
C TYR A 348 23.37 -3.08 -7.08
N ASN A 349 22.69 -4.14 -7.49
CA ASN A 349 21.46 -4.62 -6.85
C ASN A 349 21.88 -5.46 -5.64
N SER A 350 21.81 -4.87 -4.47
CA SER A 350 22.28 -5.49 -3.22
C SER A 350 21.37 -6.64 -2.75
N VAL A 351 20.10 -6.64 -3.14
CA VAL A 351 19.15 -7.69 -2.79
C VAL A 351 19.43 -8.98 -3.58
N LYS A 352 19.75 -8.84 -4.86
CA LYS A 352 20.02 -9.98 -5.77
C LYS A 352 21.51 -10.25 -6.00
N MET A 353 22.38 -9.47 -5.37
CA MET A 353 23.85 -9.57 -5.48
C MET A 353 24.33 -9.53 -6.95
N LYS A 354 23.71 -8.65 -7.76
CA LYS A 354 24.01 -8.52 -9.19
C LYS A 354 24.37 -7.10 -9.57
N LYS A 355 25.28 -6.96 -10.54
CA LYS A 355 25.60 -5.68 -11.16
C LYS A 355 24.65 -5.42 -12.32
N GLU A 356 24.07 -4.24 -12.35
CA GLU A 356 23.18 -3.74 -13.40
C GLU A 356 23.79 -2.50 -14.07
N ARG A 357 23.55 -2.32 -15.35
CA ARG A 357 23.98 -1.11 -16.06
C ARG A 357 22.77 -0.26 -16.44
N VAL A 358 22.76 0.97 -15.95
CA VAL A 358 21.69 1.93 -16.26
C VAL A 358 22.00 2.61 -17.59
N GLY A 359 21.43 2.09 -18.67
CA GLY A 359 21.67 2.58 -20.02
C GLY A 359 20.98 3.91 -20.33
N ARG A 360 19.70 3.99 -20.04
CA ARG A 360 18.84 5.16 -20.29
C ARG A 360 17.97 5.44 -19.08
N MET A 361 17.76 6.72 -18.79
CA MET A 361 16.83 7.16 -17.75
C MET A 361 15.87 8.19 -18.33
N VAL A 362 14.64 8.15 -17.86
CA VAL A 362 13.58 9.07 -18.24
C VAL A 362 12.91 9.66 -17.01
N GLN A 363 12.47 10.90 -17.14
CA GLN A 363 11.57 11.56 -16.22
C GLN A 363 10.19 11.62 -16.87
N MET A 364 9.17 11.32 -16.07
CA MET A 364 7.79 11.34 -16.56
C MET A 364 7.18 12.73 -16.33
N HIS A 365 6.55 13.25 -17.38
CA HIS A 365 5.77 14.48 -17.36
C HIS A 365 4.39 14.15 -17.93
N ALA A 366 3.44 13.80 -17.07
CA ALA A 366 2.16 13.24 -17.51
C ALA A 366 2.39 12.01 -18.43
N ASN A 367 1.94 12.06 -19.68
CA ASN A 367 2.15 10.98 -20.67
C ASN A 367 3.47 11.11 -21.45
N ASP A 368 4.19 12.24 -21.29
CA ASP A 368 5.43 12.48 -22.00
C ASP A 368 6.63 11.95 -21.21
N ARG A 369 7.63 11.46 -21.95
CA ARG A 369 8.88 10.96 -21.39
C ARG A 369 10.01 11.88 -21.81
N GLN A 370 10.66 12.48 -20.84
CA GLN A 370 11.86 13.27 -21.08
C GLN A 370 13.10 12.44 -20.72
N GLU A 371 13.98 12.23 -21.69
CA GLU A 371 15.25 11.57 -21.44
C GLU A 371 16.17 12.48 -20.59
N ILE A 372 16.72 11.90 -19.53
CA ILE A 372 17.60 12.62 -18.58
C ILE A 372 18.96 11.91 -18.52
N LYS A 373 20.02 12.70 -18.28
CA LYS A 373 21.40 12.19 -18.25
C LYS A 373 21.86 11.84 -16.85
N GLU A 374 21.33 12.51 -15.84
CA GLU A 374 21.66 12.28 -14.43
C GLU A 374 20.43 12.43 -13.55
N VAL A 375 20.47 11.78 -12.41
CA VAL A 375 19.51 11.92 -11.30
C VAL A 375 20.29 12.18 -10.01
N LEU A 376 19.69 12.94 -9.12
CA LEU A 376 20.28 13.42 -7.88
C LEU A 376 19.45 12.96 -6.67
N ALA A 377 19.98 13.11 -5.45
CA ALA A 377 19.28 12.79 -4.23
C ALA A 377 17.88 13.45 -4.19
N GLY A 378 16.84 12.73 -3.80
CA GLY A 378 15.45 13.20 -3.80
C GLY A 378 14.72 13.08 -5.14
N ASP A 379 15.40 12.73 -6.24
CA ASP A 379 14.77 12.54 -7.55
C ASP A 379 13.97 11.23 -7.61
N ILE A 380 12.90 11.28 -8.41
CA ILE A 380 12.13 10.11 -8.86
C ILE A 380 12.30 10.04 -10.38
N ALA A 381 12.72 8.89 -10.88
CA ALA A 381 12.95 8.66 -12.30
C ALA A 381 12.66 7.20 -12.68
N ALA A 382 12.68 6.90 -13.97
CA ALA A 382 12.58 5.54 -14.48
C ALA A 382 13.82 5.16 -15.30
N ALA A 383 14.39 4.00 -15.03
CA ALA A 383 15.43 3.38 -15.84
C ALA A 383 14.81 2.44 -16.86
N ILE A 384 15.36 2.45 -18.08
CA ILE A 384 14.90 1.59 -19.17
C ILE A 384 15.83 0.38 -19.29
N GLY A 385 15.24 -0.81 -19.30
CA GLY A 385 15.92 -2.03 -19.69
C GLY A 385 16.78 -2.69 -18.61
N LEU A 386 16.56 -2.41 -17.32
CA LEU A 386 17.10 -3.21 -16.23
C LEU A 386 16.47 -4.61 -16.28
N LYS A 387 17.30 -5.66 -16.19
CA LYS A 387 16.84 -7.03 -16.48
C LYS A 387 16.41 -7.80 -15.24
N ASP A 388 17.20 -7.66 -14.17
CA ASP A 388 17.07 -8.48 -12.96
C ASP A 388 16.52 -7.69 -11.77
N VAL A 389 15.99 -6.47 -11.97
CA VAL A 389 15.42 -5.65 -10.90
C VAL A 389 13.95 -5.95 -10.73
N THR A 390 13.53 -6.10 -9.48
CA THR A 390 12.12 -6.23 -9.08
C THR A 390 11.74 -5.13 -8.09
N THR A 391 10.45 -4.94 -7.88
CA THR A 391 9.94 -3.97 -6.90
C THR A 391 10.45 -4.31 -5.49
N GLY A 392 10.96 -3.30 -4.79
CA GLY A 392 11.59 -3.46 -3.47
C GLY A 392 13.11 -3.66 -3.51
N ASP A 393 13.72 -3.80 -4.69
CA ASP A 393 15.18 -3.96 -4.80
C ASP A 393 15.91 -2.64 -4.54
N THR A 394 17.03 -2.72 -3.87
CA THR A 394 17.96 -1.59 -3.66
C THR A 394 19.00 -1.54 -4.76
N LEU A 395 19.15 -0.38 -5.36
CA LEU A 395 20.22 -0.04 -6.30
C LEU A 395 21.21 0.90 -5.62
N CYS A 396 22.47 0.50 -5.51
CA CYS A 396 23.48 1.30 -4.81
C CYS A 396 24.83 1.36 -5.54
N ALA A 397 25.73 2.18 -5.02
CA ALA A 397 27.11 2.23 -5.49
C ALA A 397 27.82 0.89 -5.21
N ILE A 398 28.65 0.42 -6.16
CA ILE A 398 29.34 -0.86 -6.07
C ILE A 398 30.30 -0.91 -4.87
N ASP A 399 30.93 0.22 -4.55
CA ASP A 399 31.95 0.32 -3.50
C ASP A 399 31.38 0.68 -2.12
N ASN A 400 30.06 0.96 -2.04
CA ASN A 400 29.36 1.34 -0.82
C ASN A 400 27.99 0.65 -0.78
N VAL A 401 28.01 -0.66 -0.57
CA VAL A 401 26.80 -1.47 -0.60
C VAL A 401 25.94 -1.21 0.63
N ILE A 402 24.65 -1.01 0.40
CA ILE A 402 23.61 -0.94 1.42
C ILE A 402 22.38 -1.70 0.92
N ILE A 403 21.66 -2.30 1.83
CA ILE A 403 20.33 -2.87 1.59
C ILE A 403 19.35 -1.97 2.32
N LEU A 404 18.60 -1.17 1.58
CA LEU A 404 17.54 -0.34 2.17
C LEU A 404 16.41 -1.24 2.69
N GLU A 405 15.68 -0.75 3.67
CA GLU A 405 14.54 -1.46 4.25
C GLU A 405 13.59 -1.94 3.15
N ARG A 406 13.25 -3.22 3.20
CA ARG A 406 12.40 -3.86 2.18
C ARG A 406 10.93 -3.48 2.38
N ILE A 407 10.21 -3.43 1.26
CA ILE A 407 8.76 -3.37 1.28
C ILE A 407 8.24 -4.79 1.54
N GLU A 408 7.48 -4.97 2.62
CA GLU A 408 6.78 -6.22 2.89
C GLU A 408 5.52 -6.28 2.03
N PHE A 409 5.32 -7.40 1.34
CA PHE A 409 4.15 -7.62 0.50
C PHE A 409 3.25 -8.67 1.16
N PRO A 410 1.93 -8.41 1.29
CA PRO A 410 1.00 -9.39 1.83
C PRO A 410 0.89 -10.61 0.90
N GLU A 411 0.69 -11.78 1.48
CA GLU A 411 0.43 -12.98 0.72
C GLU A 411 -0.95 -12.93 0.05
N PRO A 412 -1.06 -13.44 -1.18
CA PRO A 412 -2.34 -13.47 -1.88
C PRO A 412 -3.35 -14.38 -1.19
N VAL A 413 -4.63 -13.98 -1.23
CA VAL A 413 -5.70 -14.65 -0.51
C VAL A 413 -6.68 -15.42 -1.42
N ILE A 414 -6.63 -15.17 -2.72
CA ILE A 414 -7.50 -15.82 -3.71
C ILE A 414 -6.67 -16.37 -4.86
N SER A 415 -7.08 -17.51 -5.41
CA SER A 415 -6.43 -18.15 -6.55
C SER A 415 -7.43 -18.61 -7.59
N VAL A 416 -7.05 -18.53 -8.88
CA VAL A 416 -7.81 -19.06 -9.99
C VAL A 416 -6.91 -19.89 -10.90
N ALA A 417 -7.44 -20.96 -11.48
CA ALA A 417 -6.76 -21.69 -12.54
C ALA A 417 -6.94 -20.96 -13.88
N VAL A 418 -5.86 -20.85 -14.63
CA VAL A 418 -5.85 -20.23 -15.97
C VAL A 418 -5.37 -21.24 -16.99
N GLU A 419 -6.19 -21.50 -18.01
CA GLU A 419 -5.91 -22.46 -19.08
C GLU A 419 -5.87 -21.74 -20.42
N PRO A 420 -4.78 -21.86 -21.20
CA PRO A 420 -4.72 -21.28 -22.53
C PRO A 420 -5.70 -21.99 -23.48
N ARG A 421 -6.37 -21.24 -24.35
CA ARG A 421 -7.31 -21.82 -25.32
C ARG A 421 -6.62 -22.52 -26.48
N SER A 422 -5.37 -22.18 -26.75
CA SER A 422 -4.61 -22.74 -27.87
C SER A 422 -3.14 -22.91 -27.51
N LYS A 423 -2.40 -23.75 -28.24
CA LYS A 423 -0.93 -23.90 -28.07
C LYS A 423 -0.15 -22.59 -28.25
N PRO A 424 -0.44 -21.71 -29.24
CA PRO A 424 0.21 -20.40 -29.32
C PRO A 424 -0.10 -19.50 -28.12
N ASP A 425 -1.28 -19.64 -27.49
CA ASP A 425 -1.62 -18.89 -26.28
C ASP A 425 -0.82 -19.35 -25.08
N GLN A 426 -0.41 -20.60 -25.01
CA GLN A 426 0.39 -21.14 -23.90
C GLN A 426 1.75 -20.43 -23.79
N GLU A 427 2.47 -20.25 -24.90
CA GLU A 427 3.76 -19.55 -24.89
C GLU A 427 3.58 -18.07 -24.53
N ARG A 428 2.60 -17.41 -25.15
CA ARG A 428 2.26 -16.01 -24.85
C ARG A 428 1.81 -15.82 -23.41
N MET A 429 1.04 -16.76 -22.87
CA MET A 429 0.58 -16.75 -21.47
C MET A 429 1.77 -16.81 -20.50
N GLY A 430 2.74 -17.68 -20.72
CA GLY A 430 3.94 -17.76 -19.89
C GLY A 430 4.73 -16.45 -19.87
N ILE A 431 4.90 -15.81 -21.01
CA ILE A 431 5.56 -14.49 -21.13
C ILE A 431 4.74 -13.40 -20.42
N ALA A 432 3.42 -13.36 -20.64
CA ALA A 432 2.52 -12.38 -20.03
C ALA A 432 2.51 -12.50 -18.50
N LEU A 433 2.33 -13.72 -17.98
CA LEU A 433 2.32 -13.99 -16.55
C LEU A 433 3.67 -13.63 -15.89
N GLY A 434 4.80 -13.95 -16.56
CA GLY A 434 6.12 -13.59 -16.08
C GLY A 434 6.31 -12.07 -15.97
N LYS A 435 5.84 -11.30 -16.94
CA LYS A 435 5.89 -9.83 -16.91
C LYS A 435 4.98 -9.24 -15.84
N LEU A 436 3.73 -9.72 -15.75
CA LEU A 436 2.77 -9.27 -14.74
C LEU A 436 3.28 -9.57 -13.32
N ALA A 437 3.91 -10.72 -13.09
CA ALA A 437 4.53 -11.05 -11.80
C ALA A 437 5.78 -10.20 -11.46
N GLN A 438 6.47 -9.66 -12.47
CA GLN A 438 7.55 -8.69 -12.25
C GLN A 438 7.00 -7.31 -11.83
N GLU A 439 5.86 -6.91 -12.39
CA GLU A 439 5.22 -5.63 -12.10
C GLU A 439 4.57 -5.63 -10.71
N ASP A 440 3.92 -6.73 -10.36
CA ASP A 440 3.14 -6.86 -9.13
C ASP A 440 3.64 -7.99 -8.24
N PRO A 441 4.34 -7.69 -7.15
CA PRO A 441 4.85 -8.69 -6.23
C PRO A 441 3.78 -9.39 -5.39
N SER A 442 2.55 -8.87 -5.31
CA SER A 442 1.41 -9.56 -4.69
C SER A 442 0.73 -10.58 -5.62
N PHE A 443 1.12 -10.59 -6.90
CA PHE A 443 0.67 -11.55 -7.87
C PHE A 443 1.60 -12.76 -7.91
N ARG A 444 1.07 -13.94 -7.68
CA ARG A 444 1.82 -15.20 -7.71
C ARG A 444 1.37 -16.08 -8.86
N VAL A 445 2.30 -16.73 -9.48
CA VAL A 445 2.04 -17.74 -10.53
C VAL A 445 2.69 -19.06 -10.12
N LYS A 446 1.91 -20.11 -10.07
CA LYS A 446 2.37 -21.45 -9.74
C LYS A 446 1.81 -22.45 -10.77
N THR A 447 2.62 -23.36 -11.23
CA THR A 447 2.12 -24.53 -11.98
C THR A 447 1.90 -25.66 -10.98
N ASP A 448 0.69 -26.19 -10.97
CA ASP A 448 0.35 -27.36 -10.19
C ASP A 448 1.01 -28.59 -10.83
N GLU A 449 1.85 -29.29 -10.08
CA GLU A 449 2.62 -30.41 -10.60
C GLU A 449 1.77 -31.65 -10.86
N GLU A 450 0.65 -31.80 -10.16
CA GLU A 450 -0.25 -32.94 -10.31
C GLU A 450 -1.22 -32.76 -11.48
N THR A 451 -1.80 -31.57 -11.60
CA THR A 451 -2.81 -31.28 -12.63
C THR A 451 -2.24 -30.65 -13.88
N GLY A 452 -1.01 -30.11 -13.82
CA GLY A 452 -0.38 -29.33 -14.89
C GLY A 452 -1.05 -27.98 -15.15
N GLN A 453 -2.00 -27.56 -14.30
CA GLN A 453 -2.70 -26.29 -14.44
C GLN A 453 -1.83 -25.12 -13.98
N THR A 454 -1.95 -23.98 -14.64
CA THR A 454 -1.37 -22.74 -14.18
C THR A 454 -2.34 -22.04 -13.22
N ILE A 455 -1.91 -21.86 -11.98
CA ILE A 455 -2.68 -21.17 -10.94
C ILE A 455 -2.10 -19.78 -10.76
N ILE A 456 -2.96 -18.76 -10.83
CA ILE A 456 -2.63 -17.38 -10.50
C ILE A 456 -3.32 -16.99 -9.20
N SER A 457 -2.58 -16.28 -8.35
CA SER A 457 -3.06 -15.86 -7.03
C SER A 457 -2.91 -14.34 -6.85
N GLY A 458 -3.84 -13.72 -6.17
CA GLY A 458 -3.89 -12.26 -5.96
C GLY A 458 -4.67 -11.85 -4.71
N MET A 459 -4.81 -10.55 -4.52
CA MET A 459 -5.38 -9.95 -3.31
C MET A 459 -6.92 -9.93 -3.29
N GLY A 460 -7.57 -10.10 -4.45
CA GLY A 460 -9.04 -10.10 -4.56
C GLY A 460 -9.51 -10.44 -5.97
N GLU A 461 -10.84 -10.58 -6.14
CA GLU A 461 -11.45 -10.89 -7.44
C GLU A 461 -11.14 -9.80 -8.47
N LEU A 462 -11.31 -8.53 -8.10
CA LEU A 462 -11.05 -7.41 -9.00
C LEU A 462 -9.58 -7.36 -9.42
N HIS A 463 -8.66 -7.67 -8.52
CA HIS A 463 -7.24 -7.74 -8.83
C HIS A 463 -6.96 -8.80 -9.91
N LEU A 464 -7.46 -10.04 -9.72
CA LEU A 464 -7.28 -11.11 -10.70
C LEU A 464 -7.99 -10.83 -12.03
N ASP A 465 -9.19 -10.25 -12.00
CA ASP A 465 -9.92 -9.84 -13.20
C ASP A 465 -9.16 -8.83 -14.04
N ILE A 466 -8.53 -7.85 -13.39
CA ILE A 466 -7.69 -6.85 -14.06
C ILE A 466 -6.47 -7.50 -14.71
N LEU A 467 -5.79 -8.40 -14.01
CA LEU A 467 -4.62 -9.10 -14.55
C LEU A 467 -4.98 -9.98 -15.75
N VAL A 468 -6.13 -10.66 -15.70
CA VAL A 468 -6.66 -11.45 -16.83
C VAL A 468 -7.04 -10.56 -18.01
N ASP A 469 -7.66 -9.41 -17.77
CA ASP A 469 -8.01 -8.45 -18.82
C ASP A 469 -6.74 -7.87 -19.47
N ARG A 470 -5.71 -7.58 -18.69
CA ARG A 470 -4.38 -7.19 -19.18
C ARG A 470 -3.73 -8.28 -20.04
N MET A 471 -3.78 -9.55 -19.60
CA MET A 471 -3.29 -10.66 -20.44
C MET A 471 -3.94 -10.69 -21.80
N ARG A 472 -5.28 -10.50 -21.85
CA ARG A 472 -6.04 -10.51 -23.09
C ARG A 472 -5.70 -9.34 -24.00
N ARG A 473 -5.70 -8.12 -23.49
CA ARG A 473 -5.58 -6.89 -24.29
C ARG A 473 -4.15 -6.47 -24.60
N GLU A 474 -3.25 -6.56 -23.64
CA GLU A 474 -1.85 -6.13 -23.80
C GLU A 474 -0.99 -7.22 -24.45
N PHE A 475 -1.27 -8.48 -24.12
CA PHE A 475 -0.44 -9.62 -24.57
C PHE A 475 -1.13 -10.51 -25.61
N ASN A 476 -2.39 -10.21 -25.99
CA ASN A 476 -3.18 -11.02 -26.91
C ASN A 476 -3.24 -12.50 -26.52
N VAL A 477 -3.46 -12.79 -25.24
CA VAL A 477 -3.61 -14.13 -24.67
C VAL A 477 -5.08 -14.39 -24.43
N ASP A 478 -5.66 -15.42 -25.06
CA ASP A 478 -7.00 -15.89 -24.74
C ASP A 478 -6.92 -17.12 -23.84
N ALA A 479 -7.52 -17.04 -22.67
CA ALA A 479 -7.47 -18.06 -21.64
C ALA A 479 -8.85 -18.29 -21.02
N ASN A 480 -9.10 -19.53 -20.58
CA ASN A 480 -10.23 -19.88 -19.74
C ASN A 480 -9.84 -19.69 -18.27
N ILE A 481 -10.73 -19.08 -17.52
CA ILE A 481 -10.54 -18.83 -16.09
C ILE A 481 -11.42 -19.84 -15.32
N GLY A 482 -10.77 -20.57 -14.42
CA GLY A 482 -11.44 -21.48 -13.50
C GLY A 482 -12.22 -20.74 -12.39
N LYS A 483 -12.96 -21.49 -11.57
CA LYS A 483 -13.63 -20.90 -10.41
C LYS A 483 -12.59 -20.43 -9.39
N PRO A 484 -12.85 -19.30 -8.69
CA PRO A 484 -11.98 -18.83 -7.62
C PRO A 484 -11.81 -19.91 -6.53
N GLN A 485 -10.60 -20.02 -6.02
CA GLN A 485 -10.27 -20.91 -4.89
C GLN A 485 -9.71 -20.05 -3.77
N VAL A 486 -10.15 -20.34 -2.55
CA VAL A 486 -9.68 -19.67 -1.33
C VAL A 486 -8.33 -20.26 -0.92
N ALA A 487 -7.39 -19.41 -0.58
CA ALA A 487 -6.13 -19.82 0.01
C ALA A 487 -6.32 -20.07 1.51
N TYR A 488 -6.67 -21.31 1.85
CA TYR A 488 -6.75 -21.73 3.24
C TYR A 488 -5.37 -21.81 3.90
N ARG A 489 -5.37 -21.88 5.21
CA ARG A 489 -4.17 -22.13 6.03
C ARG A 489 -4.49 -23.23 7.05
N GLU A 490 -3.46 -23.69 7.72
CA GLU A 490 -3.58 -24.66 8.81
C GLU A 490 -2.98 -24.09 10.09
N ALA A 491 -3.43 -24.54 11.24
CA ALA A 491 -2.82 -24.23 12.53
C ALA A 491 -2.99 -25.40 13.48
N ILE A 492 -2.17 -25.43 14.53
CA ILE A 492 -2.32 -26.35 15.65
C ILE A 492 -2.97 -25.66 16.85
N THR A 493 -3.71 -26.41 17.64
CA THR A 493 -4.37 -25.90 18.85
C THR A 493 -3.79 -26.45 20.14
N ALA A 494 -3.02 -27.53 20.06
CA ALA A 494 -2.49 -28.22 21.24
C ALA A 494 -0.96 -28.22 21.24
N THR A 495 -0.40 -28.09 22.43
CA THR A 495 1.03 -28.37 22.67
C THR A 495 1.24 -29.87 22.70
N THR A 496 2.20 -30.36 21.94
CA THR A 496 2.50 -31.80 21.85
C THR A 496 3.99 -32.05 21.66
N GLU A 497 4.46 -33.18 22.21
CA GLU A 497 5.84 -33.66 22.03
C GLU A 497 5.83 -34.83 21.07
N ILE A 498 6.55 -34.72 19.98
CA ILE A 498 6.49 -35.68 18.89
C ILE A 498 7.88 -36.24 18.58
N GLU A 499 7.96 -37.58 18.54
CA GLU A 499 9.12 -38.30 18.03
C GLU A 499 9.08 -38.35 16.49
N GLY A 500 10.15 -37.87 15.85
CA GLY A 500 10.46 -38.07 14.44
C GLY A 500 11.62 -39.04 14.30
N LYS A 501 11.38 -40.19 13.68
CA LYS A 501 12.43 -41.23 13.51
C LYS A 501 12.44 -41.74 12.08
N PHE A 502 13.57 -41.56 11.42
CA PHE A 502 13.79 -42.05 10.08
C PHE A 502 14.97 -43.03 10.04
N ILE A 503 14.69 -44.28 9.70
CA ILE A 503 15.69 -45.32 9.55
C ILE A 503 15.49 -45.99 8.20
N ARG A 504 16.54 -46.03 7.39
CA ARG A 504 16.53 -46.73 6.13
C ARG A 504 17.84 -47.49 5.96
N GLN A 505 17.78 -48.81 5.78
CA GLN A 505 18.90 -49.66 5.46
C GLN A 505 18.66 -50.27 4.08
N SER A 506 19.53 -49.98 3.12
CA SER A 506 19.50 -50.55 1.77
C SER A 506 20.92 -50.92 1.35
N GLY A 507 21.37 -52.12 1.67
CA GLY A 507 22.58 -52.78 1.12
C GLY A 507 23.85 -51.91 1.00
N GLY A 508 24.20 -51.13 2.04
CA GLY A 508 25.34 -50.21 2.06
C GLY A 508 25.26 -49.27 3.28
N ARG A 509 25.73 -48.01 3.16
CA ARG A 509 25.62 -46.99 4.20
C ARG A 509 24.14 -46.69 4.43
N GLY A 510 23.66 -46.89 5.66
CA GLY A 510 22.29 -46.63 6.05
C GLY A 510 21.97 -45.14 6.17
N GLN A 511 20.71 -44.82 6.51
CA GLN A 511 20.28 -43.47 6.89
C GLN A 511 19.60 -43.52 8.25
N TYR A 512 20.02 -42.65 9.16
CA TYR A 512 19.49 -42.59 10.51
C TYR A 512 19.29 -41.13 10.93
N GLY A 513 18.09 -40.78 11.28
CA GLY A 513 17.74 -39.47 11.89
C GLY A 513 16.68 -39.71 12.97
N HIS A 514 16.89 -39.10 14.16
CA HIS A 514 15.97 -39.23 15.27
C HIS A 514 15.93 -37.94 16.07
N VAL A 515 14.74 -37.37 16.20
CA VAL A 515 14.49 -36.09 16.87
C VAL A 515 13.28 -36.18 17.75
N TRP A 516 13.32 -35.46 18.88
CA TRP A 516 12.15 -35.13 19.69
C TRP A 516 11.92 -33.64 19.62
N VAL A 517 10.72 -33.27 19.17
CA VAL A 517 10.34 -31.88 18.97
C VAL A 517 9.04 -31.59 19.72
N LYS A 518 9.05 -30.57 20.55
CA LYS A 518 7.85 -30.00 21.18
C LYS A 518 7.29 -28.95 20.23
N PHE A 519 6.07 -29.15 19.82
CA PHE A 519 5.32 -28.21 19.00
C PHE A 519 4.29 -27.48 19.84
N GLU A 520 4.21 -26.18 19.67
CA GLU A 520 3.28 -25.30 20.40
C GLU A 520 2.67 -24.27 19.44
N PRO A 521 1.43 -23.81 19.68
CA PRO A 521 0.92 -22.62 19.03
C PRO A 521 1.86 -21.44 19.34
N GLY A 522 2.28 -20.69 18.32
CA GLY A 522 3.07 -19.49 18.48
C GLY A 522 2.30 -18.36 19.17
N ALA A 523 2.99 -17.31 19.58
CA ALA A 523 2.38 -16.15 20.23
C ALA A 523 1.39 -15.41 19.31
N ASP A 524 1.70 -15.36 18.02
CA ASP A 524 0.82 -14.84 16.97
C ASP A 524 0.29 -16.01 16.11
N ALA A 525 -1.02 -16.25 16.20
CA ALA A 525 -1.69 -17.32 15.46
C ALA A 525 -1.68 -17.12 13.93
N ASN A 526 -1.45 -15.92 13.45
CA ASN A 526 -1.38 -15.58 12.02
C ASN A 526 0.06 -15.37 11.53
N ALA A 527 1.08 -15.55 12.39
CA ALA A 527 2.47 -15.37 12.00
C ALA A 527 2.87 -16.39 10.92
N GLU A 528 3.46 -15.89 9.87
CA GLU A 528 4.11 -16.70 8.85
C GLU A 528 5.52 -17.09 9.32
N GLY A 529 5.94 -18.31 8.97
CA GLY A 529 7.24 -18.80 9.34
C GLY A 529 7.29 -19.63 10.62
N LEU A 530 8.46 -20.20 10.87
CA LEU A 530 8.73 -21.10 11.99
C LEU A 530 9.44 -20.36 13.11
N GLU A 531 8.87 -20.37 14.32
CA GLU A 531 9.60 -20.00 15.52
C GLU A 531 10.38 -21.26 16.00
N PHE A 532 11.68 -21.34 15.67
CA PHE A 532 12.50 -22.47 16.02
C PHE A 532 13.37 -22.21 17.25
N VAL A 533 13.28 -23.10 18.23
CA VAL A 533 14.07 -23.06 19.47
C VAL A 533 14.91 -24.32 19.59
N ASN A 534 16.18 -24.17 19.87
CA ASN A 534 17.10 -25.28 20.11
C ASN A 534 17.44 -25.40 21.60
N GLU A 535 16.98 -26.46 22.23
CA GLU A 535 17.23 -26.80 23.66
C GLU A 535 18.05 -28.09 23.82
N ILE A 536 18.78 -28.53 22.78
CA ILE A 536 19.62 -29.72 22.87
C ILE A 536 20.72 -29.55 23.93
N VAL A 537 20.76 -30.47 24.89
CA VAL A 537 21.75 -30.55 25.93
C VAL A 537 22.57 -31.83 25.77
N GLY A 538 23.88 -31.75 26.01
CA GLY A 538 24.77 -32.92 26.02
C GLY A 538 25.14 -33.48 24.65
N GLY A 539 24.76 -32.79 23.55
CA GLY A 539 25.17 -33.21 22.18
C GLY A 539 24.44 -34.46 21.66
N THR A 540 23.23 -34.73 22.13
CA THR A 540 22.38 -35.85 21.66
C THR A 540 22.07 -35.77 20.17
N VAL A 541 22.02 -34.55 19.65
CA VAL A 541 22.01 -34.24 18.21
C VAL A 541 23.19 -33.33 17.90
N PRO A 542 24.10 -33.74 16.97
CA PRO A 542 25.20 -32.89 16.54
C PRO A 542 24.76 -31.56 15.96
N ARG A 543 25.49 -30.48 16.27
CA ARG A 543 25.15 -29.12 15.85
C ARG A 543 25.00 -28.94 14.37
N GLU A 544 25.78 -29.71 13.58
CA GLU A 544 25.77 -29.69 12.11
C GLU A 544 24.42 -30.12 11.51
N TYR A 545 23.62 -30.90 12.23
CA TYR A 545 22.30 -31.39 11.72
C TYR A 545 21.13 -30.49 12.14
N ILE A 546 21.31 -29.55 13.06
CA ILE A 546 20.24 -28.67 13.56
C ILE A 546 19.64 -27.80 12.44
N PRO A 547 20.43 -27.19 11.55
CA PRO A 547 19.86 -26.43 10.42
C PRO A 547 19.02 -27.30 9.46
N ALA A 548 19.39 -28.58 9.28
CA ALA A 548 18.62 -29.49 8.47
C ALA A 548 17.28 -29.88 9.12
N ILE A 549 17.23 -29.97 10.45
CA ILE A 549 16.00 -30.20 11.22
C ILE A 549 15.06 -29.02 11.08
N GLU A 550 15.54 -27.81 11.32
CA GLU A 550 14.78 -26.56 11.17
C GLU A 550 14.20 -26.45 9.75
N LYS A 551 15.05 -26.67 8.73
CA LYS A 551 14.62 -26.67 7.34
C LYS A 551 13.57 -27.76 7.04
N GLY A 552 13.70 -28.93 7.62
CA GLY A 552 12.72 -30.02 7.48
C GLY A 552 11.35 -29.69 8.05
N ILE A 553 11.30 -28.99 9.19
CA ILE A 553 10.06 -28.49 9.79
C ILE A 553 9.48 -27.38 8.92
N ALA A 554 10.30 -26.39 8.54
CA ALA A 554 9.85 -25.25 7.74
C ALA A 554 9.28 -25.66 6.37
N GLU A 555 9.93 -26.59 5.67
CA GLU A 555 9.42 -27.11 4.40
C GLU A 555 8.10 -27.88 4.59
N GLN A 556 7.96 -28.66 5.68
CA GLN A 556 6.72 -29.36 5.97
C GLN A 556 5.59 -28.38 6.36
N MET A 557 5.90 -27.27 7.03
CA MET A 557 4.93 -26.22 7.28
C MET A 557 4.33 -25.68 5.99
N GLN A 558 5.13 -25.45 4.97
CA GLN A 558 4.66 -24.96 3.67
C GLN A 558 3.76 -25.99 2.94
N ASN A 559 4.04 -27.25 3.14
CA ASN A 559 3.24 -28.34 2.55
C ASN A 559 2.00 -28.74 3.36
N GLY A 560 1.83 -28.16 4.54
CA GLY A 560 0.74 -28.48 5.44
C GLY A 560 0.81 -29.88 6.06
N VAL A 561 -0.14 -30.18 6.93
CA VAL A 561 -0.24 -31.47 7.61
C VAL A 561 -1.64 -32.09 7.52
N LEU A 562 -2.68 -31.28 7.29
CA LEU A 562 -4.09 -31.68 7.31
C LEU A 562 -4.67 -31.79 5.90
N ALA A 563 -4.59 -30.73 5.12
CA ALA A 563 -5.16 -30.62 3.78
C ALA A 563 -4.20 -30.07 2.72
N GLY A 564 -2.92 -29.93 3.06
CA GLY A 564 -1.89 -29.44 2.14
C GLY A 564 -1.75 -27.93 2.08
N TYR A 565 -2.32 -27.20 3.04
CA TYR A 565 -2.18 -25.74 3.13
C TYR A 565 -1.10 -25.34 4.14
N PRO A 566 -0.40 -24.23 3.94
CA PRO A 566 0.67 -23.80 4.84
C PRO A 566 0.18 -23.65 6.29
N LEU A 567 0.99 -24.09 7.25
CA LEU A 567 0.77 -23.87 8.68
C LEU A 567 1.15 -22.45 9.09
N LEU A 568 0.34 -21.81 9.92
CA LEU A 568 0.61 -20.54 10.57
C LEU A 568 0.86 -20.72 12.07
N GLY A 569 1.59 -19.77 12.66
CA GLY A 569 1.78 -19.66 14.10
C GLY A 569 2.36 -20.91 14.74
N LEU A 570 3.41 -21.50 14.19
CA LEU A 570 4.06 -22.70 14.73
C LEU A 570 5.35 -22.37 15.45
N LYS A 571 5.42 -22.78 16.71
CA LYS A 571 6.67 -22.84 17.48
C LYS A 571 7.11 -24.28 17.63
N ALA A 572 8.39 -24.54 17.31
CA ALA A 572 9.00 -25.85 17.44
C ALA A 572 10.26 -25.78 18.28
N THR A 573 10.29 -26.53 19.37
CA THR A 573 11.43 -26.64 20.27
C THR A 573 12.06 -28.01 20.11
N LEU A 574 13.27 -28.06 19.58
CA LEU A 574 14.08 -29.27 19.50
C LEU A 574 14.78 -29.48 20.85
N TYR A 575 14.42 -30.51 21.60
CA TYR A 575 14.95 -30.72 22.95
C TYR A 575 15.72 -32.02 23.16
N ASP A 576 15.49 -33.06 22.30
CA ASP A 576 16.18 -34.34 22.38
C ASP A 576 16.27 -35.04 21.01
N GLY A 577 17.05 -36.10 20.94
CA GLY A 577 17.23 -36.92 19.75
C GLY A 577 18.34 -37.91 19.94
N SER A 578 18.71 -38.62 18.86
CA SER A 578 19.90 -39.48 18.83
C SER A 578 20.47 -39.57 17.42
N PHE A 579 21.72 -39.85 17.32
CA PHE A 579 22.45 -40.05 16.06
C PHE A 579 23.21 -41.36 16.01
N HIS A 580 23.61 -41.76 14.81
CA HIS A 580 24.42 -42.93 14.58
C HIS A 580 25.69 -42.48 13.83
N ASP A 581 26.86 -42.83 14.37
CA ASP A 581 28.17 -42.34 13.87
C ASP A 581 28.42 -42.54 12.37
N VAL A 582 27.83 -43.58 11.78
CA VAL A 582 28.04 -43.93 10.37
C VAL A 582 26.86 -43.56 9.47
N ASP A 583 25.62 -43.73 9.98
CA ASP A 583 24.39 -43.67 9.16
C ASP A 583 23.66 -42.34 9.26
N SER A 584 24.06 -41.45 10.20
CA SER A 584 23.48 -40.14 10.33
C SER A 584 24.00 -39.18 9.26
N ASN A 585 23.11 -38.39 8.70
CA ASN A 585 23.39 -37.33 7.74
C ASN A 585 22.27 -36.25 7.78
N GLU A 586 22.54 -35.08 7.19
CA GLU A 586 21.59 -33.96 7.14
C GLU A 586 20.23 -34.38 6.55
N MET A 587 20.22 -35.15 5.47
CA MET A 587 18.99 -35.59 4.81
C MET A 587 18.12 -36.46 5.74
N ALA A 588 18.75 -37.37 6.50
CA ALA A 588 18.03 -38.26 7.41
C ALA A 588 17.38 -37.47 8.54
N PHE A 589 18.07 -36.46 9.10
CA PHE A 589 17.50 -35.56 10.10
C PHE A 589 16.43 -34.66 9.54
N LYS A 590 16.58 -34.12 8.33
CA LYS A 590 15.55 -33.35 7.62
C LYS A 590 14.26 -34.18 7.43
N VAL A 591 14.39 -35.42 6.99
CA VAL A 591 13.23 -36.32 6.83
C VAL A 591 12.61 -36.65 8.17
N ALA A 592 13.40 -36.94 9.22
CA ALA A 592 12.89 -37.23 10.56
C ALA A 592 12.09 -36.06 11.12
N ALA A 593 12.58 -34.81 10.93
CA ALA A 593 11.90 -33.61 11.32
C ALA A 593 10.58 -33.40 10.55
N SER A 594 10.58 -33.62 9.24
CA SER A 594 9.37 -33.58 8.41
C SER A 594 8.34 -34.64 8.87
N MET A 595 8.79 -35.85 9.22
CA MET A 595 7.91 -36.92 9.75
C MET A 595 7.30 -36.54 11.11
N ALA A 596 8.06 -35.89 11.99
CA ALA A 596 7.54 -35.39 13.25
C ALA A 596 6.46 -34.33 13.01
N THR A 597 6.72 -33.38 12.12
CA THR A 597 5.77 -32.32 11.76
C THR A 597 4.48 -32.88 11.15
N LYS A 598 4.55 -33.89 10.29
CA LYS A 598 3.35 -34.55 9.72
C LYS A 598 2.44 -35.17 10.77
N LYS A 599 2.97 -35.67 11.88
CA LYS A 599 2.19 -36.24 12.95
C LYS A 599 1.30 -35.22 13.68
N LEU A 600 1.55 -33.92 13.49
CA LEU A 600 0.68 -32.84 13.99
C LEU A 600 -0.77 -32.96 13.50
N ALA A 601 -1.00 -33.54 12.34
CA ALA A 601 -2.35 -33.81 11.83
C ALA A 601 -3.21 -34.61 12.84
N GLN A 602 -2.58 -35.55 13.56
CA GLN A 602 -3.27 -36.45 14.50
C GLN A 602 -3.10 -36.04 15.97
N GLN A 603 -1.97 -35.44 16.33
CA GLN A 603 -1.59 -35.21 17.72
C GLN A 603 -1.61 -33.72 18.11
N GLY A 604 -1.48 -32.80 17.14
CA GLY A 604 -1.39 -31.36 17.37
C GLY A 604 -2.73 -30.62 17.43
N GLY A 605 -3.85 -31.33 17.26
CA GLY A 605 -5.16 -30.68 17.13
C GLY A 605 -5.19 -29.74 15.91
N ALA A 606 -4.69 -30.23 14.77
CA ALA A 606 -4.64 -29.46 13.54
C ALA A 606 -6.04 -29.05 13.08
N GLN A 607 -6.18 -27.79 12.70
CA GLN A 607 -7.41 -27.20 12.20
C GLN A 607 -7.16 -26.39 10.93
N LEU A 608 -8.18 -26.32 10.07
CA LEU A 608 -8.17 -25.50 8.87
C LEU A 608 -8.55 -24.06 9.24
N LEU A 609 -7.83 -23.11 8.69
CA LEU A 609 -8.11 -21.68 8.81
C LEU A 609 -8.62 -21.15 7.48
N GLU A 610 -9.65 -20.31 7.55
CA GLU A 610 -10.18 -19.56 6.42
C GLU A 610 -9.88 -18.06 6.55
N PRO A 611 -9.63 -17.35 5.44
CA PRO A 611 -9.43 -15.90 5.47
C PRO A 611 -10.74 -15.19 5.76
N ILE A 612 -10.73 -14.32 6.75
CA ILE A 612 -11.83 -13.45 7.14
C ILE A 612 -11.59 -12.07 6.57
N MET A 613 -12.60 -11.55 5.91
CA MET A 613 -12.59 -10.23 5.30
C MET A 613 -13.37 -9.25 6.18
N LYS A 614 -12.79 -8.07 6.40
CA LYS A 614 -13.53 -6.93 6.92
C LYS A 614 -14.32 -6.31 5.78
N VAL A 615 -15.64 -6.28 5.92
CA VAL A 615 -16.58 -5.80 4.91
C VAL A 615 -17.33 -4.60 5.47
N GLU A 616 -17.31 -3.49 4.78
CA GLU A 616 -18.17 -2.34 5.06
C GLU A 616 -19.11 -2.15 3.88
N VAL A 617 -20.40 -2.07 4.15
CA VAL A 617 -21.42 -1.82 3.14
C VAL A 617 -22.12 -0.50 3.43
N VAL A 618 -22.12 0.40 2.45
CA VAL A 618 -22.87 1.65 2.50
C VAL A 618 -24.15 1.48 1.68
N THR A 619 -25.28 1.60 2.32
CA THR A 619 -26.59 1.31 1.71
C THR A 619 -27.65 2.33 2.12
N PRO A 620 -28.69 2.59 1.29
CA PRO A 620 -29.86 3.32 1.73
C PRO A 620 -30.54 2.61 2.93
N GLU A 621 -31.15 3.38 3.82
CA GLU A 621 -31.82 2.88 5.03
C GLU A 621 -32.84 1.80 4.71
N GLU A 622 -33.62 1.94 3.64
CA GLU A 622 -34.62 0.98 3.18
C GLU A 622 -34.06 -0.41 2.81
N ASN A 623 -32.79 -0.49 2.41
CA ASN A 623 -32.12 -1.73 2.02
C ASN A 623 -31.23 -2.31 3.14
N MET A 624 -31.09 -1.64 4.28
CA MET A 624 -30.21 -2.08 5.36
C MET A 624 -30.57 -3.48 5.87
N GLY A 625 -31.87 -3.78 6.01
CA GLY A 625 -32.35 -5.09 6.45
C GLY A 625 -31.94 -6.23 5.49
N ASP A 626 -32.02 -5.98 4.19
CA ASP A 626 -31.64 -6.95 3.16
C ASP A 626 -30.13 -7.18 3.16
N VAL A 627 -29.34 -6.11 3.31
CA VAL A 627 -27.87 -6.18 3.40
C VAL A 627 -27.43 -6.98 4.62
N VAL A 628 -27.96 -6.67 5.80
CA VAL A 628 -27.65 -7.39 7.04
C VAL A 628 -28.08 -8.86 6.93
N GLY A 629 -29.26 -9.13 6.36
CA GLY A 629 -29.75 -10.49 6.11
C GLY A 629 -28.84 -11.29 5.19
N ASP A 630 -28.36 -10.68 4.12
CA ASP A 630 -27.44 -11.34 3.18
C ASP A 630 -26.05 -11.60 3.79
N LEU A 631 -25.49 -10.62 4.51
CA LEU A 631 -24.20 -10.80 5.21
C LEU A 631 -24.28 -11.92 6.25
N ASN A 632 -25.38 -11.99 7.03
CA ASN A 632 -25.59 -13.08 7.98
C ASN A 632 -25.73 -14.45 7.27
N ARG A 633 -26.41 -14.52 6.14
CA ARG A 633 -26.50 -15.74 5.31
C ARG A 633 -25.12 -16.19 4.83
N ARG A 634 -24.21 -15.26 4.59
CA ARG A 634 -22.81 -15.50 4.22
C ARG A 634 -21.87 -15.76 5.40
N ARG A 635 -22.42 -16.17 6.53
CA ARG A 635 -21.68 -16.41 7.78
C ARG A 635 -20.97 -15.18 8.31
N GLY A 636 -21.44 -14.00 7.93
CA GLY A 636 -20.88 -12.74 8.38
C GLY A 636 -21.23 -12.45 9.84
N MET A 637 -20.28 -11.89 10.57
CA MET A 637 -20.49 -11.37 11.92
C MET A 637 -20.60 -9.85 11.83
N ILE A 638 -21.77 -9.31 12.10
CA ILE A 638 -21.99 -7.86 12.09
C ILE A 638 -21.28 -7.26 13.31
N LEU A 639 -20.38 -6.32 13.07
CA LEU A 639 -19.59 -5.62 14.11
C LEU A 639 -20.25 -4.32 14.55
N GLY A 640 -20.87 -3.60 13.61
CA GLY A 640 -21.48 -2.31 13.88
C GLY A 640 -22.43 -1.87 12.77
N MET A 641 -23.23 -0.89 13.10
CA MET A 641 -24.10 -0.17 12.17
C MET A 641 -24.04 1.30 12.52
N ASP A 642 -23.63 2.11 11.56
CA ASP A 642 -23.48 3.53 11.73
C ASP A 642 -24.24 4.33 10.67
N ASP A 643 -24.44 5.60 10.94
CA ASP A 643 -25.03 6.55 10.00
C ASP A 643 -23.94 7.40 9.37
N ASN A 644 -23.92 7.46 8.05
CA ASN A 644 -23.08 8.41 7.36
C ASN A 644 -23.92 9.28 6.39
N ALA A 645 -23.30 10.33 5.85
CA ALA A 645 -23.97 11.26 4.92
C ALA A 645 -24.44 10.58 3.62
N SER A 646 -23.89 9.43 3.29
CA SER A 646 -24.20 8.67 2.06
C SER A 646 -25.21 7.54 2.29
N GLY A 647 -25.62 7.30 3.54
CA GLY A 647 -26.55 6.23 3.92
C GLY A 647 -26.20 5.55 5.24
N LYS A 648 -26.77 4.37 5.44
CA LYS A 648 -26.42 3.48 6.55
C LYS A 648 -25.15 2.69 6.22
N VAL A 649 -24.28 2.55 7.20
CA VAL A 649 -23.04 1.78 7.11
C VAL A 649 -23.21 0.50 7.92
N VAL A 650 -22.88 -0.63 7.30
CA VAL A 650 -22.89 -1.95 7.97
C VAL A 650 -21.46 -2.50 7.93
N ASP A 651 -20.84 -2.62 9.09
CA ASP A 651 -19.54 -3.26 9.26
C ASP A 651 -19.70 -4.72 9.65
N ALA A 652 -19.00 -5.61 8.95
CA ALA A 652 -19.04 -7.03 9.20
C ALA A 652 -17.69 -7.71 8.94
N GLU A 653 -17.47 -8.83 9.61
CA GLU A 653 -16.44 -9.80 9.27
C GLU A 653 -17.07 -10.99 8.55
N VAL A 654 -16.62 -11.27 7.33
CA VAL A 654 -17.20 -12.34 6.51
C VAL A 654 -16.10 -13.23 5.93
N PRO A 655 -16.25 -14.57 5.93
CA PRO A 655 -15.30 -15.45 5.26
C PRO A 655 -15.22 -15.16 3.75
N LEU A 656 -14.00 -15.08 3.20
CA LEU A 656 -13.79 -14.80 1.78
C LEU A 656 -14.54 -15.75 0.86
N GLY A 657 -14.60 -17.05 1.21
CA GLY A 657 -15.30 -18.06 0.41
C GLY A 657 -16.78 -17.76 0.20
N GLU A 658 -17.41 -17.00 1.10
CA GLU A 658 -18.81 -16.60 1.01
C GLU A 658 -19.02 -15.27 0.26
N MET A 659 -17.94 -14.54 -0.02
CA MET A 659 -18.01 -13.22 -0.66
C MET A 659 -17.97 -13.26 -2.18
N PHE A 660 -17.67 -14.40 -2.79
CA PHE A 660 -17.68 -14.52 -4.25
C PHE A 660 -19.06 -14.19 -4.83
N GLY A 661 -19.09 -13.33 -5.83
CA GLY A 661 -20.33 -12.85 -6.45
C GLY A 661 -21.10 -11.80 -5.63
N TYR A 662 -20.63 -11.41 -4.45
CA TYR A 662 -21.32 -10.45 -3.58
C TYR A 662 -21.63 -9.12 -4.26
N ALA A 663 -20.71 -8.59 -5.08
CA ALA A 663 -20.94 -7.36 -5.82
C ALA A 663 -22.19 -7.40 -6.70
N THR A 664 -22.45 -8.53 -7.35
CA THR A 664 -23.64 -8.76 -8.19
C THR A 664 -24.91 -8.87 -7.34
N ASP A 665 -24.84 -9.62 -6.26
CA ASP A 665 -25.97 -9.82 -5.35
C ASP A 665 -26.38 -8.52 -4.66
N LEU A 666 -25.40 -7.74 -4.19
CA LEU A 666 -25.61 -6.43 -3.58
C LEU A 666 -26.25 -5.43 -4.56
N ARG A 667 -25.75 -5.38 -5.80
CA ARG A 667 -26.35 -4.52 -6.85
C ARG A 667 -27.79 -4.91 -7.14
N SER A 668 -28.07 -6.20 -7.22
CA SER A 668 -29.43 -6.70 -7.46
C SER A 668 -30.36 -6.37 -6.30
N ALA A 669 -29.93 -6.56 -5.06
CA ALA A 669 -30.74 -6.30 -3.87
C ALA A 669 -31.03 -4.80 -3.65
N THR A 670 -30.09 -3.94 -4.02
CA THR A 670 -30.16 -2.48 -3.75
C THR A 670 -30.37 -1.62 -4.99
N GLN A 671 -30.66 -2.24 -6.15
CA GLN A 671 -30.82 -1.56 -7.43
C GLN A 671 -29.60 -0.68 -7.81
N GLY A 672 -28.41 -1.14 -7.44
CA GLY A 672 -27.14 -0.45 -7.70
C GLY A 672 -26.85 0.74 -6.77
N ARG A 673 -27.66 0.96 -5.72
CA ARG A 673 -27.52 2.11 -4.82
C ARG A 673 -26.58 1.88 -3.64
N ALA A 674 -26.26 0.61 -3.32
CA ALA A 674 -25.26 0.29 -2.30
C ALA A 674 -23.87 0.08 -2.91
N THR A 675 -22.87 0.40 -2.10
CA THR A 675 -21.46 0.14 -2.38
C THR A 675 -20.88 -0.66 -1.23
N PHE A 676 -19.82 -1.43 -1.49
CA PHE A 676 -19.11 -2.11 -0.43
C PHE A 676 -17.61 -2.03 -0.64
N THR A 677 -16.89 -2.20 0.45
CA THR A 677 -15.45 -2.40 0.47
C THR A 677 -15.14 -3.67 1.23
N MET A 678 -14.08 -4.33 0.86
CA MET A 678 -13.65 -5.58 1.47
C MET A 678 -12.13 -5.60 1.54
N GLU A 679 -11.58 -5.89 2.73
CA GLU A 679 -10.15 -6.04 2.93
C GLU A 679 -9.87 -7.29 3.79
N PHE A 680 -8.68 -7.88 3.59
CA PHE A 680 -8.25 -9.01 4.41
C PHE A 680 -8.00 -8.54 5.86
N GLU A 681 -8.60 -9.22 6.83
CA GLU A 681 -8.43 -8.90 8.25
C GLU A 681 -7.50 -9.92 8.93
N ARG A 682 -7.87 -11.21 8.89
CA ARG A 682 -7.11 -12.28 9.54
C ARG A 682 -7.52 -13.66 9.04
N TYR A 683 -6.77 -14.66 9.42
CA TYR A 683 -7.21 -16.06 9.35
C TYR A 683 -7.95 -16.46 10.64
N ALA A 684 -9.02 -17.23 10.50
CA ALA A 684 -9.78 -17.78 11.63
C ALA A 684 -10.17 -19.24 11.38
N PRO A 685 -10.42 -20.04 12.43
CA PRO A 685 -10.82 -21.43 12.29
C PRO A 685 -12.07 -21.59 11.43
N ALA A 686 -11.99 -22.43 10.39
CA ALA A 686 -13.13 -22.77 9.55
C ALA A 686 -14.10 -23.67 10.35
N PRO A 687 -15.43 -23.51 10.17
CA PRO A 687 -16.41 -24.44 10.74
C PRO A 687 -16.16 -25.88 10.28
N LYS A 688 -16.47 -26.83 11.14
CA LYS A 688 -16.17 -28.25 10.90
C LYS A 688 -16.70 -28.77 9.56
N ASN A 689 -17.91 -28.41 9.20
CA ASN A 689 -18.53 -28.83 7.93
C ASN A 689 -17.75 -28.31 6.71
N VAL A 690 -17.26 -27.05 6.76
CA VAL A 690 -16.47 -26.45 5.71
C VAL A 690 -15.09 -27.10 5.66
N ALA A 691 -14.46 -27.28 6.83
CA ALA A 691 -13.18 -27.93 6.93
C ALA A 691 -13.20 -29.36 6.38
N ASP A 692 -14.20 -30.17 6.77
CA ASP A 692 -14.36 -31.56 6.32
C ASP A 692 -14.54 -31.65 4.80
N GLU A 693 -15.30 -30.72 4.20
CA GLU A 693 -15.49 -30.66 2.74
C GLU A 693 -14.17 -30.38 2.00
N ILE A 694 -13.41 -29.40 2.51
CA ILE A 694 -12.15 -28.99 1.88
C ILE A 694 -11.07 -30.04 2.06
N ILE A 695 -10.97 -30.65 3.24
CA ILE A 695 -10.04 -31.75 3.50
C ILE A 695 -10.34 -32.94 2.58
N ALA A 696 -11.61 -33.31 2.46
CA ALA A 696 -12.03 -34.40 1.59
C ALA A 696 -11.71 -34.12 0.11
N LYS A 697 -11.88 -32.88 -0.33
CA LYS A 697 -11.57 -32.45 -1.71
C LYS A 697 -10.08 -32.52 -2.05
N ASN A 698 -9.21 -32.27 -1.05
CA ASN A 698 -7.76 -32.26 -1.27
C ASN A 698 -7.07 -33.61 -0.98
N GLN A 699 -7.77 -34.54 -0.35
CA GLN A 699 -7.27 -35.90 -0.10
C GLN A 699 -7.73 -36.95 -1.16
N GLY A 700 -8.64 -36.58 -2.05
CA GLY A 700 -9.14 -37.40 -3.16
C GLY A 700 -8.54 -36.99 -4.46
#